data_d78ca4df4baff85acfb03276fb3720fe
#
_entry.id   d78ca4df4baff85acfb03276fb3720fe
#
_cell.length_a   1.000
_cell.length_b   1.000
_cell.length_c   1.000
_cell.angle_alpha   90.00
_cell.angle_beta   90.00
_cell.angle_gamma   90.00
#
_symmetry.space_group_name_H-M   'P 1'
#
loop_
_entity.id
_entity.type
_entity.pdbx_description
1 polymer ?
#
loop_
_entity_poly.entity_id
_entity_poly.type
_entity_poly.pdbx_seq_one_letter_code
_entity_poly.pdbx_strand_id
1 'polypeptide(L)'
;MKQSIEKSYTPESRDTGDVSKSEGSKTMPGAGPMDEKSETKAHSKAKGSVHSVPEFDLDASELYSNRELTWINFNRRVLHEAEDERTPLLERVKFLAIVSSNLDEFFMKRIGGLKQQLAAGMQKLTVDGRTPAQQLVECHAQTRDIRLKREGIYKVLVKKLAEHDIRLVQYPSLDEHRRSELRERFVQSIFPLVTPLAMDPGHPFPFISNLALNLLVTLRYPGGTGIYMARVKVPLIKGVAPRFLRIGEGNTFVTLDDVVTHNLDLLFPGMEIESCDLFRVTRNANVETDEEAADDLLEMIQSELRERHFAPIVRLEVMPGMNPTLRGMLAAELGLDAETDVFEVQGTMAMRDLFEIAMLDIPELHDRPHRPIDHPRLAHNRQNIFHIIRKGPLLLQHPYESFGTSVERFLRTASVDPKVLAIKMTLYRTSSSGNIITSLIEAAQNGKQVAVLVELKARFDEAANIRWARRLEQAGIHVTYGVVGFKTHSKVILVVRKDYNGIQRYAHIGTGNYHADTARLYGDLGILTNDQDIGRDLTELFNFLTGYTPPLGYRKILAAPYTLKRGLLEKIDREIGKHTPESPGLIQFKMNALEDFDITRALYRACQAGVKVELIVRDTCRLRPGIPGLSETARVVSVVGRFLEHTRIFYFQNGGEEEYYIGSADMMKRNLESRVEVVTPVENPDLRQDLRMMLDVQLADRRSAWDLNPDGSYTQRKPGEGQETHGSQETLITVAETRLSAALKHKQGRIRRKLVSRFQKRLKTIVNGLGENRP
;
A
#
# COMPACT_ATOMS: atom_id res chain seq x y z
N MET A 1 -39.80 -20.37 -32.04
CA MET A 1 -40.37 -20.11 -33.37
C MET A 1 -39.24 -19.70 -34.26
N LYS A 2 -38.96 -20.52 -35.27
CA LYS A 2 -37.86 -20.44 -36.22
C LYS A 2 -38.05 -19.31 -37.23
N GLN A 3 -36.94 -18.74 -37.69
CA GLN A 3 -36.46 -18.46 -39.07
C GLN A 3 -35.65 -17.17 -39.04
N SER A 4 -34.32 -17.22 -39.19
CA SER A 4 -33.52 -17.31 -40.44
C SER A 4 -33.60 -16.05 -41.31
N ILE A 5 -32.48 -15.33 -41.42
CA ILE A 5 -31.95 -14.84 -42.71
C ILE A 5 -30.42 -14.68 -42.56
N GLU A 6 -29.69 -15.55 -43.26
CA GLU A 6 -28.33 -15.37 -43.69
C GLU A 6 -28.24 -14.32 -44.80
N LYS A 7 -27.18 -13.53 -44.82
CA LYS A 7 -26.57 -13.04 -46.05
C LYS A 7 -25.09 -12.77 -45.86
N SER A 8 -24.34 -13.62 -46.57
CA SER A 8 -22.97 -13.61 -46.93
C SER A 8 -22.45 -12.30 -47.55
N TYR A 9 -21.18 -11.94 -47.26
CA TYR A 9 -20.29 -11.31 -48.24
C TYR A 9 -18.87 -11.79 -48.00
N THR A 10 -18.31 -12.46 -49.06
CA THR A 10 -16.92 -12.89 -49.19
C THR A 10 -16.09 -11.81 -49.89
N PRO A 11 -14.74 -11.87 -49.80
CA PRO A 11 -13.85 -10.77 -50.20
C PRO A 11 -13.38 -10.87 -51.65
N GLU A 12 -13.15 -9.73 -52.29
CA GLU A 12 -12.43 -9.67 -53.57
C GLU A 12 -10.99 -9.18 -53.39
N SER A 13 -10.09 -10.01 -53.88
CA SER A 13 -8.70 -9.76 -54.19
C SER A 13 -8.53 -9.07 -55.55
N ARG A 14 -7.55 -8.17 -55.66
CA ARG A 14 -6.79 -7.82 -56.87
C ARG A 14 -5.56 -7.02 -56.43
N ASP A 15 -4.44 -7.48 -56.59
CA ASP A 15 -3.53 -7.96 -57.66
C ASP A 15 -2.67 -6.80 -58.20
N THR A 16 -1.38 -6.99 -57.99
CA THR A 16 -0.16 -6.68 -58.76
C THR A 16 0.04 -5.35 -59.52
N GLY A 17 1.23 -4.83 -59.31
CA GLY A 17 1.87 -3.83 -60.15
C GLY A 17 3.34 -3.59 -59.77
N ASP A 18 4.18 -4.47 -60.25
CA ASP A 18 5.64 -4.40 -60.25
C ASP A 18 6.12 -3.46 -61.37
N VAL A 19 7.13 -2.59 -61.15
CA VAL A 19 8.12 -2.15 -62.13
C VAL A 19 9.30 -1.45 -61.47
N SER A 20 10.42 -2.14 -61.35
CA SER A 20 11.79 -1.99 -61.85
C SER A 20 12.54 -0.65 -61.76
N LYS A 21 13.70 -0.74 -61.17
CA LYS A 21 15.08 -0.38 -61.53
C LYS A 21 15.36 0.94 -62.23
N SER A 22 16.30 1.74 -61.66
CA SER A 22 17.55 2.03 -62.41
C SER A 22 18.66 2.57 -61.51
N GLU A 23 19.81 2.04 -61.74
CA GLU A 23 21.16 2.33 -61.26
C GLU A 23 21.66 3.71 -61.67
N GLY A 24 22.70 4.20 -60.99
CA GLY A 24 23.51 5.31 -61.45
C GLY A 24 24.63 5.72 -60.48
N SER A 25 25.73 5.00 -60.61
CA SER A 25 27.06 5.29 -60.02
C SER A 25 27.70 6.57 -60.56
N LYS A 26 28.61 7.17 -59.72
CA LYS A 26 29.99 7.59 -60.10
C LYS A 26 30.65 8.41 -59.01
N THR A 27 31.63 7.83 -58.32
CA THR A 27 33.11 8.05 -58.40
C THR A 27 33.67 9.42 -58.12
N MET A 28 34.57 9.40 -57.15
CA MET A 28 35.72 10.24 -56.75
C MET A 28 36.51 10.86 -57.95
N PRO A 29 37.54 11.76 -57.76
CA PRO A 29 38.66 11.73 -56.80
C PRO A 29 39.18 13.13 -56.35
N GLY A 30 39.91 13.29 -55.20
CA GLY A 30 41.34 13.18 -55.17
C GLY A 30 42.06 14.43 -54.66
N ALA A 31 43.14 14.15 -53.93
CA ALA A 31 44.34 14.92 -53.72
C ALA A 31 44.45 15.84 -52.47
N GLY A 32 45.32 15.40 -51.56
CA GLY A 32 45.94 16.11 -50.49
C GLY A 32 47.22 16.90 -50.96
N PRO A 33 48.33 17.03 -50.16
CA PRO A 33 48.42 17.69 -48.89
C PRO A 33 49.43 18.87 -48.96
N MET A 34 49.59 19.74 -47.97
CA MET A 34 50.82 20.44 -47.67
C MET A 34 50.92 20.93 -46.24
N ASP A 35 52.07 20.61 -45.65
CA ASP A 35 52.65 21.13 -44.41
C ASP A 35 52.86 22.63 -44.41
N GLU A 36 52.78 23.26 -43.20
CA GLU A 36 53.79 24.22 -42.78
C GLU A 36 53.74 24.43 -41.23
N LYS A 37 54.95 24.30 -40.71
CA LYS A 37 55.31 24.53 -39.28
C LYS A 37 55.33 26.02 -38.99
N SER A 38 54.89 26.41 -37.78
CA SER A 38 55.55 27.49 -37.04
C SER A 38 55.39 27.33 -35.53
N GLU A 39 56.54 27.20 -34.85
CA GLU A 39 56.75 27.30 -33.42
C GLU A 39 56.37 28.66 -32.89
N THR A 40 55.74 28.77 -31.73
CA THR A 40 56.13 29.78 -30.72
C THR A 40 55.51 29.51 -29.34
N LYS A 41 56.45 29.26 -28.39
CA LYS A 41 56.50 29.65 -26.97
C LYS A 41 55.39 29.25 -25.98
N ALA A 42 55.85 28.38 -25.09
CA ALA A 42 55.27 28.02 -23.81
C ALA A 42 55.04 29.22 -22.87
N HIS A 43 53.82 29.28 -22.32
CA HIS A 43 53.56 29.90 -21.03
C HIS A 43 52.82 28.89 -20.18
N SER A 44 53.52 28.34 -19.21
CA SER A 44 53.01 27.49 -18.15
C SER A 44 52.02 28.28 -17.28
N LYS A 45 50.72 27.97 -17.34
CA LYS A 45 49.77 28.23 -16.27
C LYS A 45 49.32 26.89 -15.73
N ALA A 46 49.57 26.66 -14.46
CA ALA A 46 49.12 25.53 -13.70
C ALA A 46 47.60 25.41 -13.87
N LYS A 47 47.12 24.39 -14.60
CA LYS A 47 45.73 23.94 -14.57
C LYS A 47 45.56 23.12 -13.31
N GLY A 48 44.81 23.67 -12.35
CA GLY A 48 44.22 22.87 -11.30
C GLY A 48 43.48 21.68 -11.94
N SER A 49 43.73 20.48 -11.42
CA SER A 49 43.04 19.27 -11.82
C SER A 49 41.54 19.45 -11.54
N VAL A 50 40.77 19.78 -12.55
CA VAL A 50 39.34 19.58 -12.53
C VAL A 50 39.19 18.07 -12.49
N HIS A 51 38.81 17.52 -11.34
CA HIS A 51 38.32 16.15 -11.26
C HIS A 51 37.12 16.09 -12.22
N SER A 52 37.27 15.40 -13.33
CA SER A 52 36.15 15.07 -14.21
C SER A 52 35.21 14.21 -13.36
N VAL A 53 34.02 14.77 -13.04
CA VAL A 53 32.91 14.01 -12.47
C VAL A 53 32.67 12.85 -13.44
N PRO A 54 32.67 11.59 -12.97
CA PRO A 54 32.38 10.47 -13.85
C PRO A 54 31.00 10.68 -14.51
N GLU A 55 30.99 10.62 -15.84
CA GLU A 55 29.75 10.72 -16.60
C GLU A 55 28.99 9.38 -16.43
N PHE A 56 27.94 9.38 -15.61
CA PHE A 56 27.09 8.21 -15.42
C PHE A 56 26.13 8.07 -16.58
N ASP A 57 26.07 6.88 -17.18
CA ASP A 57 24.95 6.47 -18.02
C ASP A 57 23.71 6.24 -17.12
N LEU A 58 22.79 7.22 -17.09
CA LEU A 58 21.60 7.15 -16.25
C LEU A 58 20.60 6.07 -16.70
N ASP A 59 20.83 5.40 -17.83
CA ASP A 59 20.05 4.25 -18.28
C ASP A 59 20.64 2.91 -17.82
N ALA A 60 21.81 2.94 -17.18
CA ALA A 60 22.49 1.76 -16.66
C ALA A 60 21.72 1.10 -15.50
N SER A 61 21.49 -0.20 -15.63
CA SER A 61 20.63 -0.97 -14.72
C SER A 61 21.13 -1.05 -13.28
N GLU A 62 22.43 -0.99 -13.05
CA GLU A 62 23.06 -1.03 -11.74
C GLU A 62 22.77 0.20 -10.86
N LEU A 63 22.28 1.28 -11.44
CA LEU A 63 21.89 2.49 -10.72
C LEU A 63 20.54 2.35 -10.02
N TYR A 64 19.79 1.31 -10.33
CA TYR A 64 18.42 1.15 -9.87
C TYR A 64 18.25 -0.07 -8.97
N SER A 65 17.57 0.10 -7.83
CA SER A 65 17.22 -1.01 -6.97
C SER A 65 16.03 -1.80 -7.51
N ASN A 66 16.04 -3.13 -7.30
CA ASN A 66 14.92 -4.00 -7.66
C ASN A 66 13.68 -3.70 -6.82
N ARG A 67 12.55 -3.57 -7.47
CA ARG A 67 11.27 -3.24 -6.85
C ARG A 67 10.81 -4.28 -5.83
N GLU A 68 10.92 -5.57 -6.14
CA GLU A 68 10.43 -6.65 -5.28
C GLU A 68 11.32 -6.80 -4.05
N LEU A 69 12.64 -6.72 -4.24
CA LEU A 69 13.60 -6.82 -3.15
C LEU A 69 13.52 -5.63 -2.18
N THR A 70 13.29 -4.41 -2.69
CA THR A 70 13.08 -3.24 -1.83
C THR A 70 11.80 -3.36 -1.02
N TRP A 71 10.73 -3.97 -1.58
CA TRP A 71 9.51 -4.26 -0.85
C TRP A 71 9.74 -5.31 0.25
N ILE A 72 10.54 -6.35 -0.01
CA ILE A 72 10.93 -7.34 1.00
C ILE A 72 11.72 -6.64 2.12
N ASN A 73 12.65 -5.74 1.79
CA ASN A 73 13.39 -4.94 2.77
C ASN A 73 12.49 -4.02 3.61
N PHE A 74 11.38 -3.52 3.05
CA PHE A 74 10.36 -2.84 3.86
C PHE A 74 9.78 -3.79 4.92
N ASN A 75 9.44 -5.03 4.57
CA ASN A 75 8.92 -5.99 5.53
C ASN A 75 9.94 -6.41 6.60
N ARG A 76 11.24 -6.34 6.32
CA ARG A 76 12.28 -6.49 7.36
C ARG A 76 12.20 -5.36 8.40
N ARG A 77 11.95 -4.11 7.97
CA ARG A 77 11.74 -2.97 8.89
C ARG A 77 10.47 -3.11 9.71
N VAL A 78 9.37 -3.60 9.09
CA VAL A 78 8.12 -3.90 9.80
C VAL A 78 8.32 -5.03 10.81
N LEU A 79 9.09 -6.07 10.46
CA LEU A 79 9.42 -7.17 11.37
C LEU A 79 10.27 -6.70 12.56
N HIS A 80 11.12 -5.71 12.35
CA HIS A 80 11.95 -5.13 13.42
C HIS A 80 11.09 -4.50 14.54
N GLU A 81 9.91 -3.95 14.23
CA GLU A 81 8.99 -3.44 15.27
C GLU A 81 8.50 -4.56 16.21
N ALA A 82 8.44 -5.81 15.73
CA ALA A 82 8.17 -6.97 16.58
C ALA A 82 9.37 -7.38 17.46
N GLU A 83 10.58 -7.00 17.07
CA GLU A 83 11.83 -7.27 17.78
C GLU A 83 12.17 -6.17 18.79
N ASP A 84 11.82 -4.91 18.49
CA ASP A 84 12.15 -3.73 19.28
C ASP A 84 11.43 -3.73 20.64
N GLU A 85 12.20 -3.77 21.72
CA GLU A 85 11.67 -3.81 23.09
C GLU A 85 11.01 -2.50 23.55
N ARG A 86 11.24 -1.40 22.83
CA ARG A 86 10.58 -0.11 23.05
C ARG A 86 9.10 -0.14 22.60
N THR A 87 8.72 -1.11 21.77
CA THR A 87 7.35 -1.33 21.31
C THR A 87 6.61 -2.21 22.35
N PRO A 88 5.39 -1.86 22.79
CA PRO A 88 4.61 -2.64 23.74
C PRO A 88 4.38 -4.09 23.28
N LEU A 89 4.27 -5.04 24.20
CA LEU A 89 4.32 -6.47 23.90
C LEU A 89 3.22 -6.92 22.91
N LEU A 90 1.97 -6.51 23.11
CA LEU A 90 0.87 -6.90 22.20
C LEU A 90 0.98 -6.18 20.83
N GLU A 91 1.58 -4.99 20.78
CA GLU A 91 1.90 -4.34 19.50
C GLU A 91 3.01 -5.10 18.76
N ARG A 92 4.02 -5.64 19.45
CA ARG A 92 5.04 -6.52 18.85
C ARG A 92 4.41 -7.77 18.23
N VAL A 93 3.46 -8.40 18.92
CA VAL A 93 2.68 -9.54 18.39
C VAL A 93 1.87 -9.10 17.15
N LYS A 94 1.28 -7.91 17.19
CA LYS A 94 0.56 -7.32 16.05
C LYS A 94 1.47 -7.14 14.83
N PHE A 95 2.67 -6.60 15.00
CA PHE A 95 3.63 -6.43 13.90
C PHE A 95 4.06 -7.78 13.31
N LEU A 96 4.21 -8.81 14.12
CA LEU A 96 4.48 -10.17 13.63
C LEU A 96 3.34 -10.71 12.75
N ALA A 97 2.08 -10.48 13.15
CA ALA A 97 0.90 -10.80 12.35
C ALA A 97 0.81 -9.99 11.05
N ILE A 98 1.15 -8.69 11.10
CA ILE A 98 1.19 -7.80 9.93
C ILE A 98 2.18 -8.31 8.89
N VAL A 99 3.42 -8.64 9.29
CA VAL A 99 4.44 -9.18 8.37
C VAL A 99 3.96 -10.49 7.73
N SER A 100 3.32 -11.37 8.52
CA SER A 100 2.76 -12.62 8.00
C SER A 100 1.69 -12.35 6.92
N SER A 101 0.79 -11.43 7.19
CA SER A 101 -0.24 -11.00 6.22
C SER A 101 0.35 -10.37 4.97
N ASN A 102 1.37 -9.51 5.13
CA ASN A 102 2.08 -8.88 4.02
C ASN A 102 2.77 -9.90 3.12
N LEU A 103 3.42 -10.91 3.70
CA LEU A 103 4.07 -11.98 2.94
C LEU A 103 3.03 -12.84 2.19
N ASP A 104 1.89 -13.17 2.81
CA ASP A 104 0.80 -13.85 2.11
C ASP A 104 0.36 -13.07 0.87
N GLU A 105 0.16 -11.75 1.01
CA GLU A 105 -0.20 -10.88 -0.12
C GLU A 105 0.92 -10.81 -1.17
N PHE A 106 2.18 -10.79 -0.76
CA PHE A 106 3.33 -10.80 -1.66
C PHE A 106 3.35 -12.05 -2.53
N PHE A 107 3.17 -13.22 -1.92
CA PHE A 107 3.06 -14.47 -2.67
C PHE A 107 1.87 -14.48 -3.62
N MET A 108 0.69 -14.05 -3.15
CA MET A 108 -0.51 -13.99 -3.99
C MET A 108 -0.37 -13.06 -5.20
N LYS A 109 0.35 -11.95 -5.07
CA LYS A 109 0.40 -10.91 -6.11
C LYS A 109 1.70 -10.88 -6.88
N ARG A 110 2.83 -10.91 -6.17
CA ARG A 110 4.15 -10.68 -6.79
C ARG A 110 4.77 -11.98 -7.28
N ILE A 111 4.88 -12.97 -6.41
CA ILE A 111 5.37 -14.29 -6.79
C ILE A 111 4.43 -14.92 -7.84
N GLY A 112 3.11 -14.81 -7.63
CA GLY A 112 2.12 -15.27 -8.62
C GLY A 112 2.31 -14.61 -9.98
N GLY A 113 2.52 -13.30 -10.03
CA GLY A 113 2.78 -12.60 -11.28
C GLY A 113 4.11 -12.99 -11.94
N LEU A 114 5.19 -13.17 -11.16
CA LEU A 114 6.48 -13.62 -11.69
C LEU A 114 6.39 -15.05 -12.25
N LYS A 115 5.65 -15.94 -11.60
CA LYS A 115 5.39 -17.30 -12.10
C LYS A 115 4.57 -17.31 -13.40
N GLN A 116 3.57 -16.43 -13.53
CA GLN A 116 2.83 -16.25 -14.78
C GLN A 116 3.75 -15.78 -15.91
N GLN A 117 4.61 -14.77 -15.66
CA GLN A 117 5.58 -14.29 -16.64
C GLN A 117 6.55 -15.39 -17.06
N LEU A 118 7.04 -16.19 -16.11
CA LEU A 118 7.92 -17.32 -16.40
C LEU A 118 7.20 -18.38 -17.23
N ALA A 119 5.97 -18.75 -16.89
CA ALA A 119 5.16 -19.73 -17.63
C ALA A 119 4.84 -19.25 -19.07
N ALA A 120 4.68 -17.92 -19.26
CA ALA A 120 4.52 -17.30 -20.56
C ALA A 120 5.84 -17.15 -21.35
N GLY A 121 6.96 -17.65 -20.84
CA GLY A 121 8.28 -17.56 -21.49
C GLY A 121 8.85 -16.15 -21.59
N MET A 122 8.37 -15.19 -20.78
CA MET A 122 8.81 -13.81 -20.83
C MET A 122 10.27 -13.67 -20.35
N GLN A 123 11.11 -13.04 -21.20
CA GLN A 123 12.52 -12.74 -20.89
C GLN A 123 12.78 -11.24 -20.72
N LYS A 124 11.72 -10.42 -20.68
CA LYS A 124 11.86 -8.98 -20.55
C LYS A 124 12.57 -8.61 -19.24
N LEU A 125 13.66 -7.87 -19.37
CA LEU A 125 14.42 -7.37 -18.22
C LEU A 125 13.64 -6.25 -17.48
N THR A 126 13.79 -6.24 -16.18
CA THR A 126 13.39 -5.09 -15.35
C THR A 126 14.39 -3.96 -15.49
N VAL A 127 14.05 -2.77 -14.96
CA VAL A 127 14.94 -1.59 -14.96
C VAL A 127 16.31 -1.89 -14.33
N ASP A 128 16.36 -2.74 -13.33
CA ASP A 128 17.58 -3.20 -12.66
C ASP A 128 18.22 -4.44 -13.32
N GLY A 129 17.86 -4.76 -14.57
CA GLY A 129 18.50 -5.76 -15.41
C GLY A 129 18.15 -7.24 -15.12
N ARG A 130 17.16 -7.53 -14.28
CA ARG A 130 16.79 -8.90 -13.88
C ARG A 130 15.70 -9.49 -14.74
N THR A 131 15.83 -10.78 -15.06
CA THR A 131 14.75 -11.59 -15.65
C THR A 131 13.70 -11.96 -14.59
N PRO A 132 12.47 -12.39 -14.98
CA PRO A 132 11.48 -12.93 -14.05
C PRO A 132 12.01 -14.13 -13.24
N ALA A 133 12.79 -15.01 -13.84
CA ALA A 133 13.41 -16.18 -13.18
C ALA A 133 14.39 -15.75 -12.08
N GLN A 134 15.30 -14.82 -12.39
CA GLN A 134 16.25 -14.30 -11.40
C GLN A 134 15.55 -13.63 -10.22
N GLN A 135 14.54 -12.79 -10.50
CA GLN A 135 13.74 -12.18 -9.44
C GLN A 135 13.06 -13.22 -8.55
N LEU A 136 12.52 -14.30 -9.14
CA LEU A 136 11.84 -15.37 -8.40
C LEU A 136 12.81 -16.06 -7.43
N VAL A 137 14.00 -16.43 -7.88
CA VAL A 137 15.04 -17.06 -7.05
C VAL A 137 15.44 -16.15 -5.89
N GLU A 138 15.75 -14.88 -6.17
CA GLU A 138 16.15 -13.92 -5.14
C GLU A 138 15.02 -13.64 -4.14
N CYS A 139 13.77 -13.49 -4.62
CA CYS A 139 12.60 -13.30 -3.76
C CYS A 139 12.37 -14.51 -2.83
N HIS A 140 12.51 -15.73 -3.34
CA HIS A 140 12.39 -16.95 -2.51
C HIS A 140 13.48 -17.00 -1.44
N ALA A 141 14.74 -16.72 -1.78
CA ALA A 141 15.84 -16.67 -0.82
C ALA A 141 15.58 -15.65 0.29
N GLN A 142 15.22 -14.40 -0.07
CA GLN A 142 14.93 -13.32 0.87
C GLN A 142 13.71 -13.61 1.75
N THR A 143 12.66 -14.23 1.21
CA THR A 143 11.46 -14.57 1.98
C THR A 143 11.70 -15.72 2.94
N ARG A 144 12.57 -16.70 2.59
CA ARG A 144 13.02 -17.75 3.51
C ARG A 144 13.77 -17.16 4.71
N ASP A 145 14.66 -16.21 4.49
CA ASP A 145 15.38 -15.53 5.56
C ASP A 145 14.45 -14.76 6.52
N ILE A 146 13.51 -13.95 5.99
CA ILE A 146 12.50 -13.27 6.81
C ILE A 146 11.67 -14.29 7.63
N ARG A 147 11.33 -15.42 7.05
CA ARG A 147 10.60 -16.48 7.74
C ARG A 147 11.36 -17.00 8.94
N LEU A 148 12.64 -17.34 8.77
CA LEU A 148 13.49 -17.83 9.87
C LEU A 148 13.60 -16.79 11.00
N LYS A 149 13.81 -15.52 10.65
CA LYS A 149 13.86 -14.43 11.62
C LYS A 149 12.52 -14.28 12.36
N ARG A 150 11.40 -14.32 11.64
CA ARG A 150 10.04 -14.25 12.19
C ARG A 150 9.75 -15.38 13.17
N GLU A 151 10.15 -16.60 12.86
CA GLU A 151 10.02 -17.78 13.74
C GLU A 151 10.85 -17.62 15.02
N GLY A 152 12.05 -17.08 14.92
CA GLY A 152 12.88 -16.76 16.08
C GLY A 152 12.22 -15.72 17.01
N ILE A 153 11.70 -14.63 16.44
CA ILE A 153 10.98 -13.59 17.19
C ILE A 153 9.72 -14.18 17.85
N TYR A 154 8.96 -15.00 17.13
CA TYR A 154 7.78 -15.66 17.69
C TYR A 154 8.10 -16.47 18.95
N LYS A 155 9.18 -17.26 18.95
CA LYS A 155 9.61 -18.04 20.12
C LYS A 155 9.92 -17.15 21.33
N VAL A 156 10.53 -15.97 21.09
CA VAL A 156 10.82 -14.98 22.14
C VAL A 156 9.52 -14.34 22.66
N LEU A 157 8.62 -13.95 21.75
CA LEU A 157 7.36 -13.30 22.14
C LEU A 157 6.45 -14.24 22.93
N VAL A 158 6.37 -15.54 22.58
CA VAL A 158 5.59 -16.54 23.33
C VAL A 158 6.07 -16.64 24.78
N LYS A 159 7.39 -16.62 25.02
CA LYS A 159 7.94 -16.61 26.39
C LYS A 159 7.57 -15.34 27.15
N LYS A 160 7.72 -14.17 26.48
CA LYS A 160 7.36 -12.86 27.09
C LYS A 160 5.85 -12.77 27.38
N LEU A 161 5.00 -13.32 26.51
CA LEU A 161 3.55 -13.39 26.76
C LEU A 161 3.23 -14.22 28.00
N ALA A 162 3.92 -15.35 28.21
CA ALA A 162 3.73 -16.20 29.39
C ALA A 162 4.12 -15.47 30.70
N GLU A 163 5.10 -14.57 30.67
CA GLU A 163 5.47 -13.71 31.83
C GLU A 163 4.33 -12.74 32.21
N HIS A 164 3.40 -12.46 31.28
CA HIS A 164 2.19 -11.66 31.50
C HIS A 164 0.91 -12.49 31.55
N ASP A 165 1.02 -13.77 31.93
CA ASP A 165 -0.10 -14.73 32.05
C ASP A 165 -0.90 -14.95 30.73
N ILE A 166 -0.32 -14.65 29.56
CA ILE A 166 -0.87 -14.96 28.26
C ILE A 166 -0.15 -16.22 27.75
N ARG A 167 -0.79 -17.37 27.82
CA ARG A 167 -0.16 -18.67 27.55
C ARG A 167 -0.71 -19.31 26.28
N LEU A 168 0.18 -19.57 25.32
CA LEU A 168 -0.12 -20.35 24.13
C LEU A 168 0.41 -21.76 24.38
N VAL A 169 -0.51 -22.73 24.58
CA VAL A 169 -0.17 -24.09 24.98
C VAL A 169 -0.53 -25.07 23.87
N GLN A 170 0.15 -26.22 23.87
CA GLN A 170 -0.18 -27.35 23.02
C GLN A 170 -1.19 -28.28 23.72
N TYR A 171 -2.09 -28.90 22.96
CA TYR A 171 -3.11 -29.79 23.48
C TYR A 171 -2.54 -30.93 24.36
N PRO A 172 -1.43 -31.60 24.00
CA PRO A 172 -0.84 -32.67 24.83
C PRO A 172 -0.32 -32.19 26.19
N SER A 173 -0.03 -30.88 26.34
CA SER A 173 0.47 -30.35 27.63
C SER A 173 -0.63 -30.02 28.63
N LEU A 174 -1.91 -30.17 28.23
CA LEU A 174 -3.06 -29.92 29.09
C LEU A 174 -3.31 -31.09 30.04
N ASP A 175 -3.85 -30.78 31.23
CA ASP A 175 -4.37 -31.80 32.13
C ASP A 175 -5.64 -32.48 31.55
N GLU A 176 -6.00 -33.62 32.12
CA GLU A 176 -7.11 -34.44 31.62
C GLU A 176 -8.46 -33.71 31.69
N HIS A 177 -8.69 -32.92 32.73
CA HIS A 177 -9.93 -32.14 32.88
C HIS A 177 -10.09 -31.14 31.71
N ARG A 178 -9.04 -30.39 31.40
CA ARG A 178 -9.05 -29.40 30.29
C ARG A 178 -9.15 -30.08 28.93
N ARG A 179 -8.52 -31.22 28.73
CA ARG A 179 -8.67 -32.01 27.49
C ARG A 179 -10.11 -32.50 27.35
N SER A 180 -10.75 -32.98 28.42
CA SER A 180 -12.15 -33.38 28.39
C SER A 180 -13.10 -32.23 28.06
N GLU A 181 -12.91 -31.05 28.68
CA GLU A 181 -13.65 -29.83 28.37
C GLU A 181 -13.54 -29.45 26.91
N LEU A 182 -12.32 -29.45 26.37
CA LEU A 182 -12.07 -29.12 24.95
C LEU A 182 -12.66 -30.15 24.00
N ARG A 183 -12.62 -31.45 24.38
CA ARG A 183 -13.24 -32.52 23.60
C ARG A 183 -14.76 -32.39 23.56
N GLU A 184 -15.39 -32.07 24.68
CA GLU A 184 -16.83 -31.78 24.72
C GLU A 184 -17.19 -30.58 23.84
N ARG A 185 -16.44 -29.49 23.97
CA ARG A 185 -16.61 -28.31 23.12
C ARG A 185 -16.38 -28.63 21.64
N PHE A 186 -15.40 -29.46 21.32
CA PHE A 186 -15.16 -29.93 19.95
C PHE A 186 -16.38 -30.67 19.41
N VAL A 187 -16.92 -31.67 20.15
CA VAL A 187 -18.10 -32.44 19.75
C VAL A 187 -19.31 -31.52 19.50
N GLN A 188 -19.56 -30.59 20.41
CA GLN A 188 -20.75 -29.75 20.36
C GLN A 188 -20.69 -28.67 19.29
N SER A 189 -19.52 -28.04 19.08
CA SER A 189 -19.43 -26.78 18.33
C SER A 189 -18.51 -26.82 17.12
N ILE A 190 -17.56 -27.76 17.05
CA ILE A 190 -16.53 -27.80 15.99
C ILE A 190 -16.74 -29.01 15.08
N PHE A 191 -16.95 -30.19 15.65
CA PHE A 191 -17.14 -31.44 14.91
C PHE A 191 -18.21 -31.34 13.81
N PRO A 192 -19.40 -30.73 14.04
CA PRO A 192 -20.40 -30.57 12.99
C PRO A 192 -19.97 -29.69 11.80
N LEU A 193 -18.89 -28.91 11.96
CA LEU A 193 -18.34 -28.01 10.93
C LEU A 193 -17.21 -28.66 10.12
N VAL A 194 -16.74 -29.84 10.54
CA VAL A 194 -15.60 -30.52 9.94
C VAL A 194 -16.08 -31.67 9.05
N THR A 195 -15.59 -31.68 7.81
CA THR A 195 -15.88 -32.78 6.87
C THR A 195 -14.57 -33.33 6.32
N PRO A 196 -14.19 -34.57 6.65
CA PRO A 196 -13.06 -35.20 6.03
C PRO A 196 -13.37 -35.57 4.57
N LEU A 197 -12.38 -35.39 3.68
CA LEU A 197 -12.46 -35.77 2.28
C LEU A 197 -11.38 -36.81 1.99
N ALA A 198 -11.79 -38.00 1.52
CA ALA A 198 -10.87 -39.03 1.11
C ALA A 198 -10.04 -38.60 -0.10
N MET A 199 -8.80 -39.05 -0.13
CA MET A 199 -7.85 -38.85 -1.21
C MET A 199 -7.39 -40.20 -1.71
N ASP A 200 -7.88 -40.65 -2.84
CA ASP A 200 -7.56 -41.92 -3.46
C ASP A 200 -7.52 -41.76 -5.01
N PRO A 201 -6.92 -42.72 -5.75
CA PRO A 201 -6.83 -42.65 -7.20
C PRO A 201 -8.18 -42.60 -7.94
N GLY A 202 -9.27 -42.96 -7.27
CA GLY A 202 -10.63 -42.93 -7.87
C GLY A 202 -11.33 -41.58 -7.75
N HIS A 203 -10.77 -40.66 -6.94
CA HIS A 203 -11.34 -39.33 -6.73
C HIS A 203 -10.32 -38.24 -7.06
N PRO A 204 -10.73 -37.15 -7.71
CA PRO A 204 -9.84 -36.03 -7.98
C PRO A 204 -9.34 -35.42 -6.67
N PHE A 205 -8.10 -34.91 -6.66
CA PHE A 205 -7.52 -34.25 -5.52
C PHE A 205 -8.46 -33.14 -4.99
N PRO A 206 -8.80 -33.12 -3.69
CA PRO A 206 -9.80 -32.20 -3.16
C PRO A 206 -9.34 -30.72 -3.28
N PHE A 207 -10.26 -29.86 -3.64
CA PHE A 207 -9.99 -28.42 -3.73
C PHE A 207 -9.50 -27.85 -2.39
N ILE A 208 -8.35 -27.17 -2.40
CA ILE A 208 -7.78 -26.49 -1.24
C ILE A 208 -8.03 -24.99 -1.34
N SER A 209 -8.79 -24.43 -0.40
CA SER A 209 -9.08 -23.02 -0.32
C SER A 209 -7.81 -22.19 -0.03
N ASN A 210 -7.71 -21.02 -0.65
CA ASN A 210 -6.57 -20.11 -0.43
C ASN A 210 -6.40 -19.74 1.05
N LEU A 211 -5.18 -19.86 1.58
CA LEU A 211 -4.78 -19.52 2.94
C LEU A 211 -5.48 -20.33 4.04
N ALA A 212 -6.25 -21.34 3.70
CA ALA A 212 -6.90 -22.21 4.69
C ALA A 212 -5.92 -23.23 5.27
N LEU A 213 -6.04 -23.50 6.56
CA LEU A 213 -5.32 -24.57 7.25
C LEU A 213 -6.01 -25.91 6.96
N ASN A 214 -5.22 -26.90 6.63
CA ASN A 214 -5.68 -28.26 6.35
C ASN A 214 -4.77 -29.29 7.01
N LEU A 215 -5.34 -30.41 7.40
CA LEU A 215 -4.62 -31.57 7.87
C LEU A 215 -4.62 -32.62 6.74
N LEU A 216 -3.45 -33.16 6.44
CA LEU A 216 -3.28 -34.37 5.68
C LEU A 216 -3.18 -35.53 6.68
N VAL A 217 -4.16 -36.42 6.69
CA VAL A 217 -4.26 -37.54 7.63
C VAL A 217 -4.02 -38.82 6.87
N THR A 218 -3.04 -39.61 7.30
CA THR A 218 -2.84 -41.00 6.84
C THR A 218 -3.47 -41.98 7.79
N LEU A 219 -4.19 -42.91 7.24
CA LEU A 219 -5.08 -43.84 7.96
C LEU A 219 -4.83 -45.28 7.54
N ARG A 220 -5.08 -46.22 8.45
CA ARG A 220 -5.07 -47.65 8.18
C ARG A 220 -6.24 -48.36 8.87
N TYR A 221 -6.79 -49.35 8.24
CA TYR A 221 -7.69 -50.28 8.96
C TYR A 221 -6.90 -51.18 9.90
N PRO A 222 -7.41 -51.51 11.09
CA PRO A 222 -6.75 -52.41 12.02
C PRO A 222 -6.42 -53.78 11.36
N GLY A 223 -5.13 -54.15 11.37
CA GLY A 223 -4.67 -55.33 10.71
C GLY A 223 -4.58 -55.31 9.18
N GLY A 224 -4.92 -54.19 8.54
CA GLY A 224 -4.77 -53.98 7.11
C GLY A 224 -3.37 -53.48 6.74
N THR A 225 -2.95 -53.69 5.47
CA THR A 225 -1.68 -53.18 4.93
C THR A 225 -1.86 -51.94 4.06
N GLY A 226 -3.10 -51.55 3.71
CA GLY A 226 -3.43 -50.44 2.87
C GLY A 226 -3.36 -49.11 3.63
N ILE A 227 -2.67 -48.12 3.07
CA ILE A 227 -2.64 -46.74 3.57
C ILE A 227 -3.70 -45.94 2.84
N TYR A 228 -4.55 -45.26 3.58
CA TYR A 228 -5.59 -44.35 3.09
C TYR A 228 -5.25 -42.94 3.50
N MET A 229 -5.64 -41.98 2.69
CA MET A 229 -5.39 -40.57 2.97
C MET A 229 -6.70 -39.79 3.00
N ALA A 230 -6.76 -38.83 3.90
CA ALA A 230 -7.87 -37.92 3.98
C ALA A 230 -7.38 -36.49 4.24
N ARG A 231 -8.06 -35.51 3.64
CA ARG A 231 -7.85 -34.10 3.91
C ARG A 231 -8.95 -33.61 4.87
N VAL A 232 -8.54 -32.94 5.93
CA VAL A 232 -9.44 -32.32 6.91
C VAL A 232 -9.17 -30.80 6.91
N LYS A 233 -10.17 -29.99 6.57
CA LYS A 233 -10.06 -28.53 6.65
C LYS A 233 -10.33 -28.06 8.07
N VAL A 234 -9.45 -27.24 8.65
CA VAL A 234 -9.67 -26.58 9.93
C VAL A 234 -10.74 -25.49 9.75
N PRO A 235 -11.88 -25.55 10.48
CA PRO A 235 -13.03 -24.69 10.23
C PRO A 235 -12.91 -23.34 10.93
N LEU A 236 -12.02 -22.48 10.46
CA LEU A 236 -11.88 -21.11 10.99
C LEU A 236 -13.08 -20.25 10.56
N ILE A 237 -13.96 -19.92 11.51
CA ILE A 237 -15.16 -19.11 11.28
C ILE A 237 -15.21 -17.99 12.31
N LYS A 238 -15.17 -16.76 11.82
CA LYS A 238 -15.20 -15.56 12.67
C LYS A 238 -16.42 -15.55 13.59
N GLY A 239 -16.18 -15.44 14.90
CA GLY A 239 -17.22 -15.40 15.93
C GLY A 239 -17.77 -16.77 16.35
N VAL A 240 -17.40 -17.87 15.67
CA VAL A 240 -17.85 -19.23 15.98
C VAL A 240 -16.67 -20.14 16.36
N ALA A 241 -15.70 -20.26 15.48
CA ALA A 241 -14.51 -21.08 15.66
C ALA A 241 -13.26 -20.23 15.41
N PRO A 242 -12.77 -19.50 16.44
CA PRO A 242 -11.56 -18.68 16.33
C PRO A 242 -10.32 -19.58 16.22
N ARG A 243 -9.21 -19.00 15.76
CA ARG A 243 -7.94 -19.71 15.66
C ARG A 243 -7.40 -20.15 17.03
N PHE A 244 -7.55 -19.26 18.03
CA PHE A 244 -7.08 -19.48 19.40
C PHE A 244 -8.27 -19.69 20.34
N LEU A 245 -8.44 -20.92 20.77
CA LEU A 245 -9.49 -21.30 21.71
C LEU A 245 -9.02 -21.01 23.13
N ARG A 246 -9.76 -20.18 23.85
CA ARG A 246 -9.51 -19.86 25.25
C ARG A 246 -9.90 -21.02 26.13
N ILE A 247 -9.07 -21.35 27.12
CA ILE A 247 -9.26 -22.43 28.10
C ILE A 247 -9.48 -21.78 29.47
N GLY A 248 -10.62 -22.09 30.11
CA GLY A 248 -10.98 -21.55 31.42
C GLY A 248 -11.18 -20.04 31.38
N GLU A 249 -11.06 -19.37 32.54
CA GLU A 249 -11.31 -17.94 32.72
C GLU A 249 -10.08 -17.05 32.39
N GLY A 250 -8.87 -17.64 32.33
CA GLY A 250 -7.62 -16.90 32.09
C GLY A 250 -7.29 -16.65 30.62
N ASN A 251 -6.08 -16.13 30.35
CA ASN A 251 -5.57 -15.92 28.99
C ASN A 251 -4.70 -17.11 28.52
N THR A 252 -5.19 -18.32 28.73
CA THR A 252 -4.57 -19.54 28.19
C THR A 252 -5.29 -19.97 26.92
N PHE A 253 -4.54 -20.23 25.87
CA PHE A 253 -5.08 -20.53 24.54
C PHE A 253 -4.43 -21.77 23.95
N VAL A 254 -5.23 -22.57 23.24
CA VAL A 254 -4.79 -23.68 22.38
C VAL A 254 -5.24 -23.38 20.94
N THR A 255 -4.48 -23.81 19.94
CA THR A 255 -4.89 -23.58 18.55
C THR A 255 -5.98 -24.58 18.12
N LEU A 256 -6.90 -24.12 17.27
CA LEU A 256 -8.01 -24.96 16.78
C LEU A 256 -7.51 -26.18 15.97
N ASP A 257 -6.45 -26.01 15.17
CA ASP A 257 -5.83 -27.12 14.45
C ASP A 257 -5.29 -28.20 15.39
N ASP A 258 -4.69 -27.80 16.51
CA ASP A 258 -4.19 -28.74 17.53
C ASP A 258 -5.34 -29.51 18.18
N VAL A 259 -6.46 -28.81 18.50
CA VAL A 259 -7.68 -29.49 19.01
C VAL A 259 -8.27 -30.43 17.97
N VAL A 260 -8.34 -30.04 16.69
CA VAL A 260 -8.85 -30.95 15.63
C VAL A 260 -7.94 -32.18 15.50
N THR A 261 -6.62 -31.98 15.49
CA THR A 261 -5.62 -33.06 15.38
C THR A 261 -5.79 -34.12 16.48
N HIS A 262 -6.06 -33.69 17.71
CA HIS A 262 -6.19 -34.61 18.85
C HIS A 262 -7.60 -35.20 19.06
N ASN A 263 -8.55 -34.90 18.14
CA ASN A 263 -9.90 -35.44 18.12
C ASN A 263 -10.24 -36.09 16.78
N LEU A 264 -9.26 -36.50 16.00
CA LEU A 264 -9.43 -37.17 14.70
C LEU A 264 -10.09 -38.55 14.83
N ASP A 265 -9.96 -39.20 15.98
CA ASP A 265 -10.64 -40.47 16.29
C ASP A 265 -12.15 -40.39 16.13
N LEU A 266 -12.74 -39.22 16.38
CA LEU A 266 -14.17 -38.97 16.16
C LEU A 266 -14.53 -38.81 14.66
N LEU A 267 -13.58 -38.37 13.85
CA LEU A 267 -13.75 -38.24 12.39
C LEU A 267 -13.52 -39.54 11.64
N PHE A 268 -12.69 -40.44 12.20
CA PHE A 268 -12.27 -41.71 11.58
C PHE A 268 -12.48 -42.88 12.55
N PRO A 269 -13.73 -43.18 12.95
CA PRO A 269 -14.02 -44.23 13.94
C PRO A 269 -13.59 -45.59 13.41
N GLY A 270 -12.83 -46.34 14.22
CA GLY A 270 -12.37 -47.67 13.87
C GLY A 270 -11.19 -47.73 12.91
N MET A 271 -10.54 -46.60 12.60
CA MET A 271 -9.30 -46.55 11.84
C MET A 271 -8.11 -46.14 12.73
N GLU A 272 -6.93 -46.66 12.42
CA GLU A 272 -5.68 -46.21 13.03
C GLU A 272 -5.14 -45.01 12.32
N ILE A 273 -4.79 -43.92 13.05
CA ILE A 273 -4.17 -42.70 12.51
C ILE A 273 -2.67 -42.89 12.53
N GLU A 274 -2.04 -42.98 11.35
CA GLU A 274 -0.59 -43.14 11.22
C GLU A 274 0.17 -41.83 11.28
N SER A 275 -0.33 -40.78 10.56
CA SER A 275 0.21 -39.43 10.65
C SER A 275 -0.86 -38.38 10.46
N CYS A 276 -0.57 -37.20 10.96
CA CYS A 276 -1.40 -35.99 10.74
C CYS A 276 -0.49 -34.80 10.54
N ASP A 277 -0.47 -34.27 9.33
CA ASP A 277 0.43 -33.20 8.94
C ASP A 277 -0.35 -31.94 8.58
N LEU A 278 -0.09 -30.82 9.27
CA LEU A 278 -0.69 -29.54 8.99
C LEU A 278 -0.03 -28.92 7.75
N PHE A 279 -0.86 -28.46 6.82
CA PHE A 279 -0.39 -27.75 5.63
C PHE A 279 -1.31 -26.58 5.24
N ARG A 280 -0.78 -25.67 4.42
CA ARG A 280 -1.48 -24.50 3.94
C ARG A 280 -0.99 -24.12 2.54
N VAL A 281 -1.91 -23.68 1.66
CA VAL A 281 -1.57 -23.23 0.31
C VAL A 281 -1.82 -21.74 0.15
N THR A 282 -1.03 -21.12 -0.72
CA THR A 282 -1.27 -19.75 -1.21
C THR A 282 -1.53 -19.80 -2.71
N ARG A 283 -2.66 -19.23 -3.15
CA ARG A 283 -3.05 -19.14 -4.57
C ARG A 283 -2.70 -17.79 -5.17
N ASN A 284 -2.46 -17.77 -6.46
CA ASN A 284 -2.30 -16.53 -7.23
C ASN A 284 -3.59 -15.69 -7.16
N ALA A 285 -3.45 -14.39 -6.97
CA ALA A 285 -4.58 -13.46 -7.01
C ALA A 285 -4.61 -12.61 -8.29
N ASN A 286 -3.69 -12.84 -9.23
CA ASN A 286 -3.69 -12.19 -10.55
C ASN A 286 -4.48 -13.09 -11.52
N VAL A 287 -5.63 -12.61 -11.96
CA VAL A 287 -6.38 -13.17 -13.08
C VAL A 287 -6.31 -12.11 -14.18
N GLU A 288 -5.93 -12.51 -15.36
CA GLU A 288 -5.93 -11.66 -16.56
C GLU A 288 -7.28 -11.87 -17.24
N THR A 289 -8.07 -10.82 -17.35
CA THR A 289 -9.33 -10.76 -18.08
C THR A 289 -9.26 -9.64 -19.10
N ASP A 290 -9.76 -9.88 -20.29
CA ASP A 290 -9.88 -8.88 -21.34
C ASP A 290 -11.10 -8.00 -21.05
N GLU A 291 -10.84 -6.74 -20.66
CA GLU A 291 -11.87 -5.78 -20.31
C GLU A 291 -12.60 -5.22 -21.52
N GLU A 292 -11.93 -5.20 -22.67
CA GLU A 292 -12.48 -4.64 -23.90
C GLU A 292 -13.54 -5.55 -24.54
N ALA A 293 -13.47 -6.86 -24.20
CA ALA A 293 -14.39 -7.87 -24.71
C ALA A 293 -15.64 -8.09 -23.84
N ALA A 294 -15.78 -7.37 -22.71
CA ALA A 294 -16.87 -7.61 -21.76
C ALA A 294 -18.07 -6.69 -22.04
N ASP A 295 -19.23 -7.27 -22.32
CA ASP A 295 -20.51 -6.54 -22.48
C ASP A 295 -21.02 -5.96 -21.14
N ASP A 296 -20.71 -6.61 -20.00
CA ASP A 296 -21.01 -6.13 -18.64
C ASP A 296 -19.82 -6.32 -17.71
N LEU A 297 -19.19 -5.20 -17.34
CA LEU A 297 -18.05 -5.14 -16.42
C LEU A 297 -18.37 -5.74 -15.04
N LEU A 298 -19.58 -5.60 -14.55
CA LEU A 298 -19.98 -6.08 -13.23
C LEU A 298 -20.09 -7.61 -13.23
N GLU A 299 -20.67 -8.20 -14.29
CA GLU A 299 -20.77 -9.65 -14.46
C GLU A 299 -19.39 -10.27 -14.68
N MET A 300 -18.54 -9.64 -15.48
CA MET A 300 -17.15 -10.05 -15.69
C MET A 300 -16.39 -10.10 -14.37
N ILE A 301 -16.45 -9.07 -13.54
CA ILE A 301 -15.75 -9.07 -12.23
C ILE A 301 -16.31 -10.15 -11.29
N GLN A 302 -17.62 -10.43 -11.35
CA GLN A 302 -18.18 -11.54 -10.58
C GLN A 302 -17.68 -12.91 -11.06
N SER A 303 -17.48 -13.08 -12.37
CA SER A 303 -16.84 -14.28 -12.93
C SER A 303 -15.38 -14.38 -12.50
N GLU A 304 -14.63 -13.29 -12.63
CA GLU A 304 -13.23 -13.20 -12.16
C GLU A 304 -13.09 -13.59 -10.67
N LEU A 305 -14.01 -13.12 -9.83
CA LEU A 305 -14.01 -13.49 -8.40
C LEU A 305 -14.23 -14.98 -8.19
N ARG A 306 -15.07 -15.62 -9.01
CA ARG A 306 -15.27 -17.08 -8.98
C ARG A 306 -14.03 -17.82 -9.46
N GLU A 307 -13.41 -17.38 -10.55
CA GLU A 307 -12.21 -17.99 -11.14
C GLU A 307 -10.99 -17.88 -10.21
N ARG A 308 -10.87 -16.80 -9.43
CA ARG A 308 -9.81 -16.68 -8.40
C ARG A 308 -9.81 -17.79 -7.37
N HIS A 309 -10.95 -18.40 -7.11
CA HIS A 309 -11.00 -19.55 -6.21
C HIS A 309 -10.17 -20.71 -6.74
N PHE A 310 -10.07 -20.85 -8.06
CA PHE A 310 -9.37 -21.94 -8.75
C PHE A 310 -8.00 -21.51 -9.31
N ALA A 311 -7.56 -20.30 -9.04
CA ALA A 311 -6.27 -19.78 -9.51
C ALA A 311 -5.11 -20.71 -9.09
N PRO A 312 -4.03 -20.82 -9.89
CA PRO A 312 -2.88 -21.69 -9.61
C PRO A 312 -2.30 -21.43 -8.21
N ILE A 313 -1.86 -22.50 -7.57
CA ILE A 313 -1.16 -22.42 -6.28
C ILE A 313 0.28 -21.95 -6.54
N VAL A 314 0.83 -21.11 -5.67
CA VAL A 314 2.16 -20.52 -5.80
C VAL A 314 3.07 -20.81 -4.62
N ARG A 315 2.52 -21.34 -3.51
CA ARG A 315 3.29 -21.74 -2.34
C ARG A 315 2.54 -22.82 -1.57
N LEU A 316 3.28 -23.80 -1.10
CA LEU A 316 2.87 -24.77 -0.08
C LEU A 316 3.67 -24.53 1.21
N GLU A 317 2.98 -24.40 2.33
CA GLU A 317 3.56 -24.39 3.68
C GLU A 317 3.23 -25.70 4.38
N VAL A 318 4.22 -26.35 4.98
CA VAL A 318 4.10 -27.61 5.72
C VAL A 318 4.80 -27.52 7.07
N MET A 319 4.41 -28.37 8.02
CA MET A 319 5.13 -28.50 9.29
C MET A 319 6.43 -29.29 9.10
N PRO A 320 7.47 -29.01 9.90
CA PRO A 320 8.68 -29.81 9.90
C PRO A 320 8.40 -31.28 10.29
N GLY A 321 9.12 -32.18 9.63
CA GLY A 321 8.98 -33.63 9.93
C GLY A 321 7.91 -34.34 9.12
N MET A 322 7.18 -33.63 8.24
CA MET A 322 6.29 -34.27 7.27
C MET A 322 7.08 -35.26 6.40
N ASN A 323 6.53 -36.47 6.23
CA ASN A 323 7.17 -37.52 5.44
C ASN A 323 7.54 -36.97 4.04
N PRO A 324 8.80 -37.10 3.56
CA PRO A 324 9.25 -36.60 2.28
C PRO A 324 8.42 -37.09 1.10
N THR A 325 7.96 -38.34 1.12
CA THR A 325 7.10 -38.91 0.07
C THR A 325 5.73 -38.23 0.04
N LEU A 326 5.10 -38.00 1.20
CA LEU A 326 3.82 -37.32 1.30
C LEU A 326 3.96 -35.83 0.89
N ARG A 327 5.06 -35.22 1.29
CA ARG A 327 5.38 -33.83 0.88
C ARG A 327 5.54 -33.71 -0.63
N GLY A 328 6.30 -34.62 -1.24
CA GLY A 328 6.50 -34.65 -2.69
C GLY A 328 5.21 -34.92 -3.46
N MET A 329 4.41 -35.90 -3.01
CA MET A 329 3.08 -36.17 -3.55
C MET A 329 2.17 -34.94 -3.47
N LEU A 330 2.10 -34.30 -2.31
CA LEU A 330 1.27 -33.12 -2.11
C LEU A 330 1.72 -31.96 -3.01
N ALA A 331 3.02 -31.75 -3.18
CA ALA A 331 3.56 -30.73 -4.09
C ALA A 331 3.19 -31.04 -5.56
N ALA A 332 3.31 -32.30 -5.99
CA ALA A 332 2.97 -32.73 -7.33
C ALA A 332 1.46 -32.55 -7.64
N GLU A 333 0.57 -32.98 -6.74
CA GLU A 333 -0.88 -32.82 -6.88
C GLU A 333 -1.31 -31.34 -6.96
N LEU A 334 -0.54 -30.46 -6.30
CA LEU A 334 -0.78 -29.01 -6.30
C LEU A 334 -0.08 -28.27 -7.45
N GLY A 335 0.66 -29.00 -8.31
CA GLY A 335 1.40 -28.41 -9.45
C GLY A 335 2.56 -27.50 -9.02
N LEU A 336 3.24 -27.84 -7.92
CA LEU A 336 4.33 -27.08 -7.31
C LEU A 336 5.67 -27.79 -7.45
N ASP A 337 6.73 -26.98 -7.57
CA ASP A 337 8.09 -27.49 -7.45
C ASP A 337 8.43 -27.75 -5.97
N ALA A 338 8.85 -29.00 -5.66
CA ALA A 338 9.07 -29.44 -4.28
C ALA A 338 10.24 -28.72 -3.59
N GLU A 339 11.21 -28.17 -4.33
CA GLU A 339 12.40 -27.50 -3.78
C GLU A 339 12.17 -26.00 -3.60
N THR A 340 11.53 -25.36 -4.56
CA THR A 340 11.41 -23.91 -4.58
C THR A 340 10.13 -23.40 -3.94
N ASP A 341 9.00 -24.11 -4.08
CA ASP A 341 7.66 -23.66 -3.70
C ASP A 341 7.18 -24.18 -2.34
N VAL A 342 7.87 -25.16 -1.77
CA VAL A 342 7.54 -25.73 -0.46
C VAL A 342 8.34 -25.04 0.63
N PHE A 343 7.64 -24.61 1.68
CA PHE A 343 8.19 -23.90 2.83
C PHE A 343 7.86 -24.65 4.12
N GLU A 344 8.87 -25.16 4.81
CA GLU A 344 8.70 -25.71 6.16
C GLU A 344 8.57 -24.57 7.15
N VAL A 345 7.52 -24.57 7.98
CA VAL A 345 7.21 -23.54 8.98
C VAL A 345 7.37 -24.11 10.39
N GLN A 346 8.33 -23.58 11.14
CA GLN A 346 8.51 -23.96 12.53
C GLN A 346 7.59 -23.15 13.47
N GLY A 347 6.94 -23.83 14.40
CA GLY A 347 6.01 -23.21 15.35
C GLY A 347 4.59 -23.06 14.79
N THR A 348 3.99 -21.89 14.92
CA THR A 348 2.60 -21.66 14.50
C THR A 348 2.52 -21.29 13.02
N MET A 349 1.83 -22.13 12.23
CA MET A 349 1.46 -21.79 10.86
C MET A 349 0.41 -20.67 10.85
N ALA A 350 0.33 -19.89 9.74
CA ALA A 350 -0.62 -18.78 9.61
C ALA A 350 -0.51 -17.74 10.74
N MET A 351 0.71 -17.24 11.04
CA MET A 351 0.94 -16.27 12.12
C MET A 351 0.15 -14.95 11.96
N ARG A 352 -0.49 -14.71 10.80
CA ARG A 352 -1.47 -13.62 10.65
C ARG A 352 -2.60 -13.71 11.68
N ASP A 353 -2.95 -14.92 12.13
CA ASP A 353 -4.05 -15.13 13.06
C ASP A 353 -3.67 -14.70 14.49
N LEU A 354 -2.39 -14.43 14.77
CA LEU A 354 -1.93 -13.79 16.01
C LEU A 354 -2.58 -12.43 16.27
N PHE A 355 -3.27 -11.82 15.27
CA PHE A 355 -4.15 -10.68 15.53
C PHE A 355 -5.18 -10.95 16.62
N GLU A 356 -5.67 -12.19 16.78
CA GLU A 356 -6.60 -12.55 17.87
C GLU A 356 -5.95 -12.36 19.25
N ILE A 357 -4.69 -12.71 19.39
CA ILE A 357 -3.92 -12.51 20.64
C ILE A 357 -3.52 -11.04 20.80
N ALA A 358 -3.08 -10.40 19.71
CA ALA A 358 -2.68 -9.01 19.72
C ALA A 358 -3.82 -8.03 20.04
N MET A 359 -5.07 -8.45 19.96
CA MET A 359 -6.27 -7.65 20.25
C MET A 359 -6.86 -7.91 21.64
N LEU A 360 -6.16 -8.65 22.52
CA LEU A 360 -6.57 -8.81 23.92
C LEU A 360 -6.61 -7.45 24.62
N ASP A 361 -7.65 -7.20 25.39
CA ASP A 361 -7.86 -5.95 26.11
C ASP A 361 -7.00 -5.91 27.40
N ILE A 362 -5.72 -5.65 27.24
CA ILE A 362 -4.73 -5.50 28.31
C ILE A 362 -3.97 -4.18 28.06
N PRO A 363 -4.48 -3.06 28.53
CA PRO A 363 -3.99 -1.72 28.17
C PRO A 363 -2.50 -1.49 28.40
N GLU A 364 -1.90 -2.14 29.41
CA GLU A 364 -0.50 -2.01 29.79
C GLU A 364 0.45 -2.61 28.73
N LEU A 365 -0.05 -3.51 27.91
CA LEU A 365 0.70 -4.18 26.86
C LEU A 365 0.48 -3.58 25.46
N HIS A 366 -0.27 -2.48 25.37
CA HIS A 366 -0.57 -1.73 24.17
C HIS A 366 0.03 -0.33 24.16
N ASP A 367 0.09 0.27 22.99
CA ASP A 367 0.29 1.71 22.86
C ASP A 367 -0.81 2.48 23.59
N ARG A 368 -0.45 3.66 24.16
CA ARG A 368 -1.45 4.57 24.74
C ARG A 368 -2.59 4.77 23.73
N PRO A 369 -3.88 4.57 24.12
CA PRO A 369 -5.00 4.78 23.22
C PRO A 369 -4.99 6.16 22.60
N HIS A 370 -5.01 6.22 21.25
CA HIS A 370 -5.12 7.47 20.52
C HIS A 370 -6.56 7.67 20.06
N ARG A 371 -7.13 8.82 20.42
CA ARG A 371 -8.44 9.26 19.92
C ARG A 371 -8.23 10.47 19.03
N PRO A 372 -8.55 10.36 17.72
CA PRO A 372 -8.47 11.49 16.80
C PRO A 372 -9.24 12.69 17.33
N ILE A 373 -8.59 13.84 17.36
CA ILE A 373 -9.20 15.09 17.85
C ILE A 373 -10.02 15.79 16.77
N ASP A 374 -10.87 16.72 17.14
CA ASP A 374 -11.52 17.61 16.18
C ASP A 374 -10.50 18.61 15.59
N HIS A 375 -10.58 18.86 14.31
CA HIS A 375 -9.81 19.94 13.68
C HIS A 375 -10.13 21.29 14.38
N PRO A 376 -9.14 22.11 14.77
CA PRO A 376 -9.34 23.33 15.60
C PRO A 376 -10.42 24.29 15.10
N ARG A 377 -10.54 24.47 13.76
CA ARG A 377 -11.58 25.31 13.15
C ARG A 377 -12.96 24.67 13.09
N LEU A 378 -13.06 23.35 13.22
CA LEU A 378 -14.32 22.58 13.24
C LEU A 378 -14.80 22.28 14.65
N ALA A 379 -13.91 22.25 15.63
CA ALA A 379 -14.20 21.96 17.03
C ALA A 379 -15.22 22.93 17.62
N HIS A 380 -16.26 22.39 18.30
CA HIS A 380 -17.32 23.17 18.94
C HIS A 380 -17.93 24.29 18.05
N ASN A 381 -17.81 24.16 16.73
CA ASN A 381 -18.33 25.13 15.79
C ASN A 381 -19.66 24.63 15.23
N ARG A 382 -20.77 25.25 15.67
CA ARG A 382 -22.12 24.97 15.17
C ARG A 382 -22.39 25.57 13.79
N GLN A 383 -21.46 26.35 13.23
CA GLN A 383 -21.62 26.95 11.91
C GLN A 383 -21.62 25.86 10.84
N ASN A 384 -22.35 26.13 9.76
CA ASN A 384 -22.33 25.29 8.57
C ASN A 384 -20.90 25.21 8.01
N ILE A 385 -20.44 24.01 7.67
CA ILE A 385 -19.06 23.75 7.22
C ILE A 385 -18.68 24.56 5.98
N PHE A 386 -19.61 24.80 5.05
CA PHE A 386 -19.40 25.65 3.88
C PHE A 386 -19.04 27.10 4.25
N HIS A 387 -19.60 27.61 5.36
CA HIS A 387 -19.24 28.92 5.85
C HIS A 387 -17.81 28.96 6.43
N ILE A 388 -17.37 27.88 7.03
CA ILE A 388 -16.01 27.75 7.58
C ILE A 388 -14.99 27.67 6.42
N ILE A 389 -15.29 26.87 5.38
CA ILE A 389 -14.43 26.72 4.20
C ILE A 389 -14.28 28.04 3.43
N ARG A 390 -15.34 28.83 3.30
CA ARG A 390 -15.26 30.17 2.66
C ARG A 390 -14.34 31.16 3.36
N LYS A 391 -14.07 30.97 4.65
CA LYS A 391 -13.10 31.78 5.41
C LYS A 391 -11.64 31.36 5.18
N GLY A 392 -11.42 30.35 4.40
CA GLY A 392 -10.13 29.79 4.03
C GLY A 392 -10.14 28.25 4.03
N PRO A 393 -9.29 27.62 3.26
CA PRO A 393 -9.19 26.16 3.17
C PRO A 393 -8.82 25.53 4.51
N LEU A 394 -9.05 24.22 4.63
CA LEU A 394 -8.69 23.40 5.79
C LEU A 394 -7.80 22.28 5.32
N LEU A 395 -6.69 22.04 6.00
CA LEU A 395 -5.86 20.85 5.83
C LEU A 395 -6.22 19.87 6.95
N LEU A 396 -6.72 18.71 6.59
CA LEU A 396 -7.11 17.64 7.51
C LEU A 396 -5.96 16.65 7.62
N GLN A 397 -5.62 16.22 8.84
CA GLN A 397 -4.46 15.36 9.12
C GLN A 397 -4.90 14.11 9.88
N HIS A 398 -5.25 13.04 9.14
CA HIS A 398 -5.56 11.74 9.75
C HIS A 398 -4.26 10.96 10.07
N PRO A 399 -4.22 10.14 11.14
CA PRO A 399 -5.26 9.84 12.12
C PRO A 399 -5.32 10.84 13.28
N TYR A 400 -4.52 11.90 13.25
CA TYR A 400 -4.42 12.89 14.35
C TYR A 400 -5.73 13.65 14.54
N GLU A 401 -6.39 13.96 13.42
CA GLU A 401 -7.70 14.63 13.38
C GLU A 401 -8.80 13.69 12.90
N SER A 402 -10.00 13.88 13.43
CA SER A 402 -11.15 13.01 13.21
C SER A 402 -11.71 13.12 11.80
N PHE A 403 -11.77 11.98 11.10
CA PHE A 403 -12.44 11.82 9.82
C PHE A 403 -13.95 12.07 9.93
N GLY A 404 -14.57 11.60 11.02
CA GLY A 404 -16.00 11.72 11.25
C GLY A 404 -16.48 13.16 11.45
N THR A 405 -15.71 13.99 12.15
CA THR A 405 -16.05 15.39 12.43
C THR A 405 -15.56 16.36 11.34
N SER A 406 -14.87 15.84 10.34
CA SER A 406 -14.36 16.60 9.18
C SER A 406 -14.99 16.13 7.86
N VAL A 407 -14.47 15.08 7.24
CA VAL A 407 -14.92 14.60 5.91
C VAL A 407 -16.37 14.08 5.94
N GLU A 408 -16.71 13.22 6.90
CA GLU A 408 -18.10 12.73 7.01
C GLU A 408 -19.06 13.89 7.35
N ARG A 409 -18.64 14.83 8.22
CA ARG A 409 -19.43 16.04 8.50
C ARG A 409 -19.65 16.90 7.25
N PHE A 410 -18.63 17.03 6.40
CA PHE A 410 -18.75 17.76 5.14
C PHE A 410 -19.83 17.14 4.24
N LEU A 411 -19.79 15.84 4.05
CA LEU A 411 -20.73 15.11 3.21
C LEU A 411 -22.15 15.10 3.83
N ARG A 412 -22.28 14.82 5.13
CA ARG A 412 -23.55 14.84 5.85
C ARG A 412 -24.20 16.24 5.83
N THR A 413 -23.39 17.31 5.96
CA THR A 413 -23.94 18.66 5.83
C THR A 413 -24.40 18.90 4.38
N ALA A 414 -23.68 18.40 3.38
CA ALA A 414 -24.06 18.52 1.99
C ALA A 414 -25.37 17.76 1.67
N SER A 415 -25.62 16.61 2.31
CA SER A 415 -26.82 15.80 2.06
C SER A 415 -28.10 16.52 2.47
N VAL A 416 -28.08 17.31 3.54
CA VAL A 416 -29.27 18.01 4.09
C VAL A 416 -29.35 19.50 3.75
N ASP A 417 -28.28 20.13 3.29
CA ASP A 417 -28.29 21.58 3.00
C ASP A 417 -29.15 21.87 1.75
N PRO A 418 -30.25 22.67 1.86
CA PRO A 418 -31.16 22.93 0.73
C PRO A 418 -30.51 23.73 -0.41
N LYS A 419 -29.36 24.37 -0.16
CA LYS A 419 -28.63 25.12 -1.20
C LYS A 419 -27.69 24.24 -2.01
N VAL A 420 -27.41 23.00 -1.58
CA VAL A 420 -26.61 22.04 -2.35
C VAL A 420 -27.47 21.49 -3.49
N LEU A 421 -26.92 21.58 -4.70
CA LEU A 421 -27.57 21.17 -5.93
C LEU A 421 -27.06 19.79 -6.40
N ALA A 422 -25.75 19.59 -6.28
CA ALA A 422 -25.12 18.32 -6.73
C ALA A 422 -23.97 17.90 -5.83
N ILE A 423 -23.74 16.58 -5.79
CA ILE A 423 -22.59 15.93 -5.15
C ILE A 423 -21.99 14.95 -6.15
N LYS A 424 -20.69 15.08 -6.41
CA LYS A 424 -19.93 14.10 -7.21
C LYS A 424 -18.81 13.52 -6.37
N MET A 425 -18.60 12.20 -6.43
CA MET A 425 -17.63 11.52 -5.55
C MET A 425 -17.00 10.32 -6.22
N THR A 426 -15.70 10.06 -5.94
CA THR A 426 -15.04 8.81 -6.29
C THR A 426 -14.97 7.90 -5.06
N LEU A 427 -15.30 6.62 -5.23
CA LEU A 427 -15.23 5.58 -4.20
C LEU A 427 -14.33 4.44 -4.65
N TYR A 428 -13.28 4.18 -3.87
CA TYR A 428 -12.37 3.04 -4.07
C TYR A 428 -12.57 1.97 -3.00
N ARG A 429 -12.64 2.38 -1.73
CA ARG A 429 -12.94 1.57 -0.55
C ARG A 429 -13.76 2.42 0.41
N THR A 430 -14.81 1.84 0.97
CA THR A 430 -15.60 2.51 2.01
C THR A 430 -15.87 1.58 3.18
N SER A 431 -16.08 2.16 4.37
CA SER A 431 -16.30 1.38 5.59
C SER A 431 -17.64 0.67 5.59
N SER A 432 -17.70 -0.45 6.31
CA SER A 432 -18.93 -1.19 6.57
C SER A 432 -19.97 -0.37 7.37
N SER A 433 -19.51 0.64 8.14
CA SER A 433 -20.38 1.55 8.90
C SER A 433 -21.32 2.42 8.03
N GLY A 434 -21.00 2.56 6.74
CA GLY A 434 -21.92 3.10 5.75
C GLY A 434 -22.28 4.58 5.84
N ASN A 435 -21.67 5.39 6.74
CA ASN A 435 -22.02 6.81 6.92
C ASN A 435 -21.95 7.62 5.62
N ILE A 436 -20.91 7.35 4.80
CA ILE A 436 -20.75 8.00 3.49
C ILE A 436 -21.87 7.58 2.54
N ILE A 437 -22.12 6.27 2.41
CA ILE A 437 -23.18 5.74 1.55
C ILE A 437 -24.56 6.25 2.00
N THR A 438 -24.82 6.27 3.31
CA THR A 438 -26.07 6.80 3.88
C THR A 438 -26.23 8.28 3.53
N SER A 439 -25.18 9.09 3.64
CA SER A 439 -25.23 10.52 3.29
C SER A 439 -25.46 10.75 1.80
N LEU A 440 -24.90 9.91 0.91
CA LEU A 440 -25.15 10.01 -0.52
C LEU A 440 -26.61 9.64 -0.88
N ILE A 441 -27.16 8.58 -0.26
CA ILE A 441 -28.56 8.17 -0.42
C ILE A 441 -29.49 9.27 0.09
N GLU A 442 -29.23 9.82 1.28
CA GLU A 442 -30.00 10.94 1.83
C GLU A 442 -29.95 12.18 0.92
N ALA A 443 -28.81 12.46 0.31
CA ALA A 443 -28.68 13.55 -0.65
C ALA A 443 -29.60 13.34 -1.87
N ALA A 444 -29.64 12.14 -2.43
CA ALA A 444 -30.51 11.80 -3.56
C ALA A 444 -32.00 11.90 -3.16
N GLN A 445 -32.37 11.38 -1.99
CA GLN A 445 -33.72 11.49 -1.44
C GLN A 445 -34.16 12.95 -1.20
N ASN A 446 -33.21 13.83 -0.86
CA ASN A 446 -33.42 15.27 -0.76
C ASN A 446 -33.40 16.00 -2.13
N GLY A 447 -33.52 15.28 -3.24
CA GLY A 447 -33.63 15.82 -4.59
C GLY A 447 -32.34 16.39 -5.18
N LYS A 448 -31.17 16.07 -4.63
CA LYS A 448 -29.88 16.53 -5.17
C LYS A 448 -29.40 15.61 -6.29
N GLN A 449 -28.69 16.20 -7.28
CA GLN A 449 -28.01 15.42 -8.29
C GLN A 449 -26.78 14.74 -7.67
N VAL A 450 -26.78 13.40 -7.58
CA VAL A 450 -25.69 12.64 -7.01
C VAL A 450 -25.06 11.76 -8.09
N ALA A 451 -23.76 11.88 -8.30
CA ALA A 451 -22.99 11.04 -9.22
C ALA A 451 -21.81 10.42 -8.47
N VAL A 452 -21.71 9.10 -8.52
CA VAL A 452 -20.68 8.36 -7.81
C VAL A 452 -19.94 7.45 -8.79
N LEU A 453 -18.61 7.61 -8.87
CA LEU A 453 -17.78 6.64 -9.54
C LEU A 453 -17.29 5.60 -8.51
N VAL A 454 -17.66 4.35 -8.72
CA VAL A 454 -17.24 3.22 -7.87
C VAL A 454 -16.20 2.40 -8.60
N GLU A 455 -14.99 2.30 -8.02
CA GLU A 455 -13.93 1.44 -8.54
C GLU A 455 -14.19 -0.01 -8.13
N LEU A 456 -14.70 -0.81 -9.05
CA LEU A 456 -15.05 -2.22 -8.79
C LEU A 456 -13.82 -3.12 -8.61
N LYS A 457 -12.69 -2.79 -9.25
CA LYS A 457 -11.45 -3.57 -9.20
C LYS A 457 -10.57 -3.24 -7.99
N ALA A 458 -11.17 -2.79 -6.88
CA ALA A 458 -10.45 -2.62 -5.62
C ALA A 458 -10.16 -4.00 -5.03
N ARG A 459 -8.94 -4.52 -5.24
CA ARG A 459 -8.54 -5.90 -4.86
C ARG A 459 -8.90 -6.23 -3.42
N PHE A 460 -9.58 -7.36 -3.25
CA PHE A 460 -10.15 -7.90 -2.01
C PHE A 460 -11.40 -7.18 -1.47
N ASP A 461 -11.83 -6.08 -2.10
CA ASP A 461 -13.04 -5.35 -1.73
C ASP A 461 -14.09 -5.37 -2.85
N GLU A 462 -13.84 -6.09 -3.94
CA GLU A 462 -14.69 -6.12 -5.13
C GLU A 462 -16.15 -6.47 -4.78
N ALA A 463 -16.35 -7.55 -4.01
CA ALA A 463 -17.69 -7.98 -3.60
C ALA A 463 -18.41 -6.93 -2.73
N ALA A 464 -17.67 -6.20 -1.90
CA ALA A 464 -18.23 -5.12 -1.09
C ALA A 464 -18.62 -3.93 -1.97
N ASN A 465 -17.75 -3.54 -2.92
CA ASN A 465 -18.00 -2.43 -3.82
C ASN A 465 -19.19 -2.70 -4.76
N ILE A 466 -19.34 -3.94 -5.24
CA ILE A 466 -20.52 -4.35 -6.03
C ILE A 466 -21.83 -4.19 -5.22
N ARG A 467 -21.83 -4.61 -3.94
CA ARG A 467 -23.01 -4.43 -3.07
C ARG A 467 -23.32 -2.96 -2.84
N TRP A 468 -22.31 -2.11 -2.63
CA TRP A 468 -22.51 -0.67 -2.44
C TRP A 468 -23.00 0.01 -3.72
N ALA A 469 -22.44 -0.34 -4.86
CA ALA A 469 -22.87 0.19 -6.16
C ALA A 469 -24.36 -0.08 -6.40
N ARG A 470 -24.79 -1.33 -6.26
CA ARG A 470 -26.23 -1.70 -6.39
C ARG A 470 -27.13 -0.94 -5.42
N ARG A 471 -26.68 -0.73 -4.17
CA ARG A 471 -27.46 0.02 -3.18
C ARG A 471 -27.59 1.50 -3.53
N LEU A 472 -26.57 2.09 -4.11
CA LEU A 472 -26.59 3.48 -4.61
C LEU A 472 -27.53 3.62 -5.80
N GLU A 473 -27.51 2.70 -6.77
CA GLU A 473 -28.41 2.68 -7.93
C GLU A 473 -29.87 2.54 -7.52
N GLN A 474 -30.17 1.63 -6.59
CA GLN A 474 -31.51 1.46 -6.03
C GLN A 474 -32.06 2.74 -5.37
N ALA A 475 -31.19 3.61 -4.91
CA ALA A 475 -31.55 4.94 -4.38
C ALA A 475 -31.66 6.04 -5.45
N GLY A 476 -31.56 5.70 -6.75
CA GLY A 476 -31.63 6.65 -7.87
C GLY A 476 -30.38 7.49 -8.08
N ILE A 477 -29.22 7.03 -7.60
CA ILE A 477 -27.92 7.70 -7.78
C ILE A 477 -27.29 7.25 -9.09
N HIS A 478 -26.72 8.20 -9.84
CA HIS A 478 -25.92 7.88 -11.02
C HIS A 478 -24.60 7.24 -10.61
N VAL A 479 -24.46 5.93 -10.83
CA VAL A 479 -23.24 5.16 -10.57
C VAL A 479 -22.50 4.89 -11.87
N THR A 480 -21.19 5.16 -11.87
CA THR A 480 -20.28 4.80 -12.97
C THR A 480 -19.27 3.77 -12.45
N TYR A 481 -19.03 2.72 -13.21
CA TYR A 481 -18.18 1.60 -12.85
C TYR A 481 -16.77 1.74 -13.47
N GLY A 482 -15.90 2.52 -12.80
CA GLY A 482 -14.53 2.74 -13.30
C GLY A 482 -14.46 3.53 -14.61
N VAL A 483 -13.29 3.53 -15.22
CA VAL A 483 -12.99 4.11 -16.54
C VAL A 483 -12.29 3.03 -17.35
N VAL A 484 -12.75 2.75 -18.56
CA VAL A 484 -12.16 1.72 -19.43
C VAL A 484 -10.66 2.00 -19.63
N GLY A 485 -9.84 0.99 -19.47
CA GLY A 485 -8.38 1.07 -19.59
C GLY A 485 -7.66 1.74 -18.42
N PHE A 486 -8.36 2.40 -17.47
CA PHE A 486 -7.75 3.06 -16.32
C PHE A 486 -8.40 2.66 -15.01
N LYS A 487 -7.59 2.51 -13.98
CA LYS A 487 -8.07 2.27 -12.62
C LYS A 487 -8.23 3.58 -11.87
N THR A 488 -9.44 3.88 -11.39
CA THR A 488 -9.68 5.11 -10.62
C THR A 488 -9.15 4.99 -9.19
N HIS A 489 -8.16 5.81 -8.87
CA HIS A 489 -7.53 5.82 -7.54
C HIS A 489 -7.56 7.20 -6.87
N SER A 490 -8.07 8.23 -7.52
CA SER A 490 -8.28 9.56 -6.94
C SER A 490 -9.30 9.54 -5.80
N LYS A 491 -9.13 10.43 -4.81
CA LYS A 491 -10.03 10.59 -3.67
C LYS A 491 -10.54 12.01 -3.67
N VAL A 492 -11.65 12.21 -4.35
CA VAL A 492 -12.24 13.53 -4.59
C VAL A 492 -13.74 13.54 -4.30
N ILE A 493 -14.20 14.63 -3.65
CA ILE A 493 -15.60 14.98 -3.49
C ILE A 493 -15.77 16.39 -4.04
N LEU A 494 -16.76 16.59 -4.89
CA LEU A 494 -17.17 17.90 -5.40
C LEU A 494 -18.63 18.16 -5.02
N VAL A 495 -18.87 19.24 -4.28
CA VAL A 495 -20.18 19.72 -3.91
C VAL A 495 -20.48 21.02 -4.63
N VAL A 496 -21.56 21.06 -5.40
CA VAL A 496 -22.06 22.25 -6.08
C VAL A 496 -23.17 22.87 -5.27
N ARG A 497 -23.03 24.14 -4.88
CA ARG A 497 -23.95 24.82 -3.96
C ARG A 497 -24.34 26.20 -4.51
N LYS A 498 -25.61 26.58 -4.39
CA LYS A 498 -26.10 27.93 -4.73
C LYS A 498 -25.93 28.86 -3.52
N ASP A 499 -24.87 29.66 -3.55
CA ASP A 499 -24.60 30.70 -2.54
C ASP A 499 -25.18 32.05 -2.95
N TYR A 500 -24.96 33.09 -2.12
CA TYR A 500 -25.48 34.44 -2.39
C TYR A 500 -24.90 35.06 -3.68
N ASN A 501 -23.65 34.71 -3.99
CA ASN A 501 -22.89 35.19 -5.14
C ASN A 501 -22.93 34.20 -6.34
N GLY A 502 -23.94 33.33 -6.41
CA GLY A 502 -24.13 32.37 -7.47
C GLY A 502 -23.67 30.96 -7.11
N ILE A 503 -23.41 30.14 -8.13
CA ILE A 503 -22.99 28.75 -7.96
C ILE A 503 -21.53 28.70 -7.50
N GLN A 504 -21.32 28.04 -6.37
CA GLN A 504 -20.00 27.80 -5.77
C GLN A 504 -19.68 26.32 -5.75
N ARG A 505 -18.40 26.00 -5.88
CA ARG A 505 -17.87 24.64 -5.81
C ARG A 505 -17.07 24.49 -4.53
N TYR A 506 -17.35 23.43 -3.79
CA TYR A 506 -16.63 23.04 -2.59
C TYR A 506 -16.04 21.67 -2.83
N ALA A 507 -14.75 21.52 -2.59
CA ALA A 507 -14.02 20.31 -2.89
C ALA A 507 -13.35 19.72 -1.65
N HIS A 508 -13.30 18.39 -1.60
CA HIS A 508 -12.34 17.65 -0.80
C HIS A 508 -11.44 16.87 -1.73
N ILE A 509 -10.12 16.99 -1.55
CA ILE A 509 -9.11 16.19 -2.26
C ILE A 509 -8.23 15.54 -1.19
N GLY A 510 -8.14 14.21 -1.19
CA GLY A 510 -7.43 13.45 -0.18
C GLY A 510 -6.33 12.55 -0.72
N THR A 511 -5.37 12.21 0.14
CA THR A 511 -4.36 11.19 -0.12
C THR A 511 -4.91 9.78 0.17
N GLY A 512 -5.84 9.66 1.12
CA GLY A 512 -6.40 8.42 1.64
C GLY A 512 -7.84 8.13 1.24
N ASN A 513 -8.23 6.87 1.30
CA ASN A 513 -9.57 6.40 0.98
C ASN A 513 -10.63 6.94 1.96
N TYR A 514 -11.87 7.02 1.49
CA TYR A 514 -13.03 7.42 2.30
C TYR A 514 -13.52 6.26 3.19
N HIS A 515 -12.69 5.87 4.17
CA HIS A 515 -12.93 4.73 5.05
C HIS A 515 -12.60 5.13 6.50
N ALA A 516 -13.62 5.26 7.34
CA ALA A 516 -13.49 5.77 8.71
C ALA A 516 -12.55 4.96 9.58
N ASP A 517 -12.53 3.62 9.44
CA ASP A 517 -11.69 2.76 10.25
C ASP A 517 -10.21 2.86 9.82
N THR A 518 -9.93 2.90 8.51
CA THR A 518 -8.55 3.09 8.03
C THR A 518 -8.03 4.49 8.35
N ALA A 519 -8.88 5.51 8.37
CA ALA A 519 -8.51 6.88 8.75
C ALA A 519 -8.07 7.03 10.23
N ARG A 520 -8.25 6.00 11.06
CA ARG A 520 -7.73 5.92 12.43
C ARG A 520 -6.36 5.27 12.53
N LEU A 521 -5.93 4.59 11.46
CA LEU A 521 -4.71 3.77 11.43
C LEU A 521 -3.69 4.27 10.41
N TYR A 522 -4.12 5.05 9.40
CA TYR A 522 -3.30 5.52 8.30
C TYR A 522 -3.03 7.01 8.41
N GLY A 523 -1.78 7.40 8.22
CA GLY A 523 -1.37 8.78 8.07
C GLY A 523 -1.77 9.32 6.71
N ASP A 524 -2.84 10.11 6.63
CA ASP A 524 -3.37 10.70 5.41
C ASP A 524 -3.66 12.18 5.54
N LEU A 525 -3.66 12.88 4.42
CA LEU A 525 -4.04 14.28 4.31
C LEU A 525 -5.28 14.47 3.46
N GLY A 526 -6.03 15.54 3.74
CA GLY A 526 -7.12 16.00 2.91
C GLY A 526 -7.23 17.52 2.95
N ILE A 527 -7.51 18.15 1.81
CA ILE A 527 -7.81 19.57 1.74
C ILE A 527 -9.30 19.78 1.47
N LEU A 528 -9.95 20.59 2.32
CA LEU A 528 -11.28 21.13 2.06
C LEU A 528 -11.14 22.58 1.58
N THR A 529 -11.61 22.86 0.37
CA THR A 529 -11.45 24.15 -0.28
C THR A 529 -12.69 24.58 -1.07
N ASN A 530 -12.82 25.88 -1.33
CA ASN A 530 -13.76 26.45 -2.28
C ASN A 530 -13.04 27.23 -3.39
N ASP A 531 -11.78 26.92 -3.64
CA ASP A 531 -11.05 27.46 -4.76
C ASP A 531 -11.78 27.16 -6.08
N GLN A 532 -12.04 28.21 -6.87
CA GLN A 532 -12.89 28.08 -8.05
C GLN A 532 -12.19 27.38 -9.21
N ASP A 533 -10.88 27.52 -9.33
CA ASP A 533 -10.11 26.86 -10.38
C ASP A 533 -9.96 25.36 -10.07
N ILE A 534 -9.64 25.00 -8.83
CA ILE A 534 -9.70 23.57 -8.38
C ILE A 534 -11.10 23.01 -8.60
N GLY A 535 -12.16 23.77 -8.26
CA GLY A 535 -13.54 23.33 -8.46
C GLY A 535 -13.91 23.12 -9.94
N ARG A 536 -13.37 23.95 -10.85
CA ARG A 536 -13.53 23.78 -12.31
C ARG A 536 -12.77 22.57 -12.81
N ASP A 537 -11.53 22.42 -12.39
CA ASP A 537 -10.68 21.26 -12.74
C ASP A 537 -11.33 19.95 -12.32
N LEU A 538 -11.90 19.89 -11.11
CA LEU A 538 -12.63 18.70 -10.65
C LEU A 538 -13.94 18.49 -11.44
N THR A 539 -14.59 19.53 -11.93
CA THR A 539 -15.76 19.38 -12.81
C THR A 539 -15.35 18.71 -14.13
N GLU A 540 -14.25 19.15 -14.72
CA GLU A 540 -13.66 18.56 -15.94
C GLU A 540 -13.19 17.12 -15.68
N LEU A 541 -12.56 16.86 -14.53
CA LEU A 541 -12.16 15.51 -14.11
C LEU A 541 -13.39 14.58 -14.04
N PHE A 542 -14.49 15.00 -13.42
CA PHE A 542 -15.69 14.17 -13.34
C PHE A 542 -16.34 13.97 -14.72
N ASN A 543 -16.27 14.95 -15.62
CA ASN A 543 -16.74 14.76 -17.00
C ASN A 543 -15.90 13.71 -17.75
N PHE A 544 -14.58 13.68 -17.51
CA PHE A 544 -13.72 12.61 -18.02
C PHE A 544 -14.09 11.26 -17.40
N LEU A 545 -14.27 11.20 -16.08
CA LEU A 545 -14.56 9.97 -15.35
C LEU A 545 -15.93 9.34 -15.70
N THR A 546 -16.91 10.16 -16.10
CA THR A 546 -18.29 9.69 -16.38
C THR A 546 -18.68 9.75 -17.85
N GLY A 547 -17.99 10.53 -18.67
CA GLY A 547 -18.34 10.76 -20.08
C GLY A 547 -17.21 10.49 -21.04
N TYR A 548 -16.07 9.96 -20.57
CA TYR A 548 -14.89 9.67 -21.38
C TYR A 548 -14.35 10.85 -22.20
N THR A 549 -14.70 12.07 -21.82
CA THR A 549 -14.28 13.29 -22.52
C THR A 549 -12.85 13.63 -22.07
N PRO A 550 -11.84 13.57 -22.95
CA PRO A 550 -10.47 13.95 -22.58
C PRO A 550 -10.43 15.36 -22.02
N PRO A 551 -9.68 15.61 -20.93
CA PRO A 551 -9.57 16.96 -20.37
C PRO A 551 -8.83 17.87 -21.34
N LEU A 552 -9.34 19.10 -21.52
CA LEU A 552 -8.70 20.13 -22.36
C LEU A 552 -7.43 20.72 -21.70
N GLY A 553 -7.27 20.50 -20.40
CA GLY A 553 -6.16 20.97 -19.58
C GLY A 553 -6.66 21.47 -18.23
N TYR A 554 -5.95 21.12 -17.18
CA TYR A 554 -6.27 21.57 -15.82
C TYR A 554 -5.53 22.88 -15.50
N ARG A 555 -6.15 23.77 -14.70
CA ARG A 555 -5.58 25.06 -14.29
C ARG A 555 -4.59 24.90 -13.14
N LYS A 556 -4.96 24.10 -12.16
CA LYS A 556 -4.21 23.93 -10.90
C LYS A 556 -3.86 22.50 -10.58
N ILE A 557 -4.78 21.54 -10.79
CA ILE A 557 -4.50 20.16 -10.46
C ILE A 557 -3.60 19.50 -11.49
N LEU A 558 -2.80 18.54 -11.03
CA LEU A 558 -2.09 17.61 -11.88
C LEU A 558 -2.81 16.26 -11.79
N ALA A 559 -3.25 15.72 -12.92
CA ALA A 559 -3.97 14.46 -12.96
C ALA A 559 -3.28 13.44 -13.87
N ALA A 560 -3.12 12.21 -13.36
CA ALA A 560 -2.71 11.08 -14.18
C ALA A 560 -3.94 10.52 -14.94
N PRO A 561 -3.72 9.95 -16.14
CA PRO A 561 -2.44 9.76 -16.82
C PRO A 561 -1.92 10.96 -17.64
N TYR A 562 -2.67 12.06 -17.72
CA TYR A 562 -2.43 13.11 -18.75
C TYR A 562 -1.37 14.15 -18.37
N THR A 563 -1.46 14.75 -17.17
CA THR A 563 -0.65 15.92 -16.81
C THR A 563 0.31 15.69 -15.65
N LEU A 564 0.08 14.67 -14.81
CA LEU A 564 0.81 14.52 -13.56
C LEU A 564 2.29 14.23 -13.76
N LYS A 565 2.66 13.20 -14.53
CA LYS A 565 4.05 12.82 -14.76
C LYS A 565 4.83 13.96 -15.40
N ARG A 566 4.29 14.52 -16.49
CA ARG A 566 4.90 15.64 -17.20
C ARG A 566 5.08 16.86 -16.30
N GLY A 567 4.04 17.25 -15.55
CA GLY A 567 4.12 18.42 -14.68
C GLY A 567 5.12 18.26 -13.54
N LEU A 568 5.33 17.05 -13.01
CA LEU A 568 6.37 16.79 -12.00
C LEU A 568 7.78 16.84 -12.61
N LEU A 569 7.98 16.28 -13.80
CA LEU A 569 9.26 16.34 -14.51
C LEU A 569 9.63 17.80 -14.84
N GLU A 570 8.69 18.60 -15.35
CA GLU A 570 8.88 20.03 -15.62
C GLU A 570 9.27 20.81 -14.34
N LYS A 571 8.72 20.43 -13.17
CA LYS A 571 9.06 21.07 -11.89
C LYS A 571 10.45 20.65 -11.40
N ILE A 572 10.85 19.40 -11.59
CA ILE A 572 12.22 18.94 -11.29
C ILE A 572 13.22 19.67 -12.18
N ASP A 573 12.97 19.75 -13.50
CA ASP A 573 13.85 20.46 -14.44
C ASP A 573 13.94 21.96 -14.14
N ARG A 574 12.82 22.57 -13.71
CA ARG A 574 12.80 23.96 -13.24
C ARG A 574 13.65 24.17 -11.98
N GLU A 575 13.59 23.22 -11.02
CA GLU A 575 14.40 23.28 -9.80
C GLU A 575 15.89 23.19 -10.12
N ILE A 576 16.28 22.34 -11.08
CA ILE A 576 17.64 22.27 -11.62
C ILE A 576 18.04 23.62 -12.22
N GLY A 577 17.19 24.21 -13.07
CA GLY A 577 17.47 25.48 -13.75
C GLY A 577 17.54 26.71 -12.81
N LYS A 578 16.89 26.64 -11.64
CA LYS A 578 16.92 27.72 -10.62
C LYS A 578 17.99 27.51 -9.54
N HIS A 579 18.63 26.33 -9.48
CA HIS A 579 19.66 26.05 -8.50
C HIS A 579 20.93 26.85 -8.75
N THR A 580 21.41 27.55 -7.73
CA THR A 580 22.74 28.17 -7.67
C THR A 580 23.35 27.98 -6.28
N PRO A 581 24.66 28.16 -6.08
CA PRO A 581 25.28 28.11 -4.74
C PRO A 581 24.65 29.10 -3.75
N GLU A 582 24.22 30.28 -4.24
CA GLU A 582 23.62 31.34 -3.43
C GLU A 582 22.12 31.08 -3.16
N SER A 583 21.47 30.33 -4.04
CA SER A 583 20.05 29.93 -3.91
C SER A 583 19.92 28.44 -4.20
N PRO A 584 20.32 27.59 -3.23
CA PRO A 584 20.34 26.15 -3.43
C PRO A 584 18.94 25.57 -3.59
N GLY A 585 18.73 24.77 -4.65
CA GLY A 585 17.48 24.08 -4.91
C GLY A 585 17.22 22.96 -3.89
N LEU A 586 15.95 22.72 -3.59
CA LEU A 586 15.52 21.65 -2.68
C LEU A 586 14.26 20.96 -3.16
N ILE A 587 14.34 19.67 -3.37
CA ILE A 587 13.19 18.78 -3.66
C ILE A 587 12.94 17.90 -2.46
N GLN A 588 11.70 17.87 -1.95
CA GLN A 588 11.31 16.95 -0.87
C GLN A 588 10.04 16.22 -1.25
N PHE A 589 10.12 14.91 -1.39
CA PHE A 589 8.97 14.06 -1.68
C PHE A 589 8.70 13.12 -0.52
N LYS A 590 7.45 13.10 -0.05
CA LYS A 590 6.94 12.05 0.82
C LYS A 590 5.94 11.23 0.03
N MET A 591 6.11 9.89 0.04
CA MET A 591 5.29 8.95 -0.71
C MET A 591 5.41 7.53 -0.16
N ASN A 592 4.57 6.61 -0.64
CA ASN A 592 4.76 5.21 -0.28
C ASN A 592 5.86 4.54 -1.11
N ALA A 593 5.93 4.86 -2.40
CA ALA A 593 6.87 4.20 -3.31
C ALA A 593 7.41 5.15 -4.39
N LEU A 594 8.71 5.02 -4.69
CA LEU A 594 9.40 5.59 -5.84
C LEU A 594 9.86 4.44 -6.75
N GLU A 595 9.16 4.24 -7.87
CA GLU A 595 9.38 3.11 -8.79
C GLU A 595 9.46 3.53 -10.26
N ASP A 596 8.88 4.70 -10.62
CA ASP A 596 8.91 5.20 -11.98
C ASP A 596 10.34 5.55 -12.41
N PHE A 597 10.73 5.05 -13.58
CA PHE A 597 12.08 5.20 -14.11
C PHE A 597 12.40 6.66 -14.45
N ASP A 598 11.49 7.37 -15.14
CA ASP A 598 11.76 8.73 -15.60
C ASP A 598 11.85 9.72 -14.42
N ILE A 599 10.97 9.57 -13.41
CA ILE A 599 11.05 10.38 -12.18
C ILE A 599 12.35 10.09 -11.44
N THR A 600 12.76 8.81 -11.30
CA THR A 600 14.01 8.46 -10.62
C THR A 600 15.21 9.04 -11.35
N ARG A 601 15.24 8.94 -12.68
CA ARG A 601 16.29 9.51 -13.54
C ARG A 601 16.35 11.05 -13.43
N ALA A 602 15.20 11.72 -13.40
CA ALA A 602 15.14 13.16 -13.22
C ALA A 602 15.68 13.60 -11.85
N LEU A 603 15.42 12.82 -10.79
CA LEU A 603 15.97 13.07 -9.45
C LEU A 603 17.50 12.87 -9.43
N TYR A 604 18.05 11.88 -10.16
CA TYR A 604 19.50 11.74 -10.31
C TYR A 604 20.10 12.96 -11.03
N ARG A 605 19.47 13.45 -12.12
CA ARG A 605 19.93 14.71 -12.79
C ARG A 605 19.90 15.89 -11.83
N ALA A 606 18.89 15.99 -10.98
CA ALA A 606 18.82 17.03 -9.97
C ALA A 606 19.99 16.94 -8.97
N CYS A 607 20.32 15.72 -8.50
CA CYS A 607 21.46 15.51 -7.64
C CYS A 607 22.78 15.87 -8.30
N GLN A 608 23.01 15.48 -9.54
CA GLN A 608 24.23 15.80 -10.30
C GLN A 608 24.37 17.33 -10.53
N ALA A 609 23.24 18.02 -10.64
CA ALA A 609 23.22 19.50 -10.72
C ALA A 609 23.46 20.19 -9.35
N GLY A 610 23.58 19.43 -8.24
CA GLY A 610 23.78 19.97 -6.88
C GLY A 610 22.50 20.26 -6.11
N VAL A 611 21.30 20.03 -6.68
CA VAL A 611 20.02 20.19 -6.00
C VAL A 611 19.94 19.16 -4.86
N LYS A 612 19.54 19.60 -3.67
CA LYS A 612 19.31 18.72 -2.53
C LYS A 612 18.00 17.96 -2.72
N VAL A 613 18.06 16.62 -2.61
CA VAL A 613 16.93 15.73 -2.77
C VAL A 613 16.68 14.96 -1.47
N GLU A 614 15.58 15.23 -0.78
CA GLU A 614 15.21 14.56 0.47
C GLU A 614 13.90 13.79 0.27
N LEU A 615 13.95 12.49 0.38
CA LEU A 615 12.84 11.60 0.11
C LEU A 615 12.40 10.88 1.39
N ILE A 616 11.10 10.90 1.68
CA ILE A 616 10.49 10.08 2.74
C ILE A 616 9.67 8.99 2.04
N VAL A 617 10.26 7.81 1.90
CA VAL A 617 9.68 6.68 1.15
C VAL A 617 9.42 5.51 2.09
N ARG A 618 8.16 5.12 2.25
CA ARG A 618 7.78 4.06 3.19
C ARG A 618 8.31 2.68 2.77
N ASP A 619 8.04 2.26 1.53
CA ASP A 619 8.33 0.88 1.11
C ASP A 619 9.34 0.78 -0.04
N THR A 620 8.91 0.88 -1.28
CA THR A 620 9.74 0.65 -2.47
C THR A 620 10.48 1.91 -2.89
N CYS A 621 11.80 1.84 -3.01
CA CYS A 621 12.62 2.92 -3.53
C CYS A 621 13.64 2.38 -4.54
N ARG A 622 13.58 2.83 -5.81
CA ARG A 622 14.54 2.48 -6.84
C ARG A 622 15.81 3.33 -6.79
N LEU A 623 15.71 4.57 -6.27
CA LEU A 623 16.84 5.46 -6.16
C LEU A 623 17.84 4.96 -5.09
N ARG A 624 19.11 5.00 -5.42
CA ARG A 624 20.24 4.72 -4.52
C ARG A 624 20.87 6.04 -4.08
N PRO A 625 20.76 6.46 -2.81
CA PRO A 625 21.33 7.73 -2.33
C PRO A 625 22.81 7.61 -2.01
N GLY A 626 23.52 8.74 -1.96
CA GLY A 626 24.87 8.84 -1.46
C GLY A 626 25.95 8.22 -2.35
N ILE A 627 25.69 7.98 -3.63
CA ILE A 627 26.67 7.51 -4.59
C ILE A 627 27.50 8.70 -5.07
N PRO A 628 28.87 8.68 -4.92
CA PRO A 628 29.74 9.76 -5.36
C PRO A 628 29.56 10.12 -6.84
N GLY A 629 29.40 11.41 -7.13
CA GLY A 629 29.19 11.95 -8.48
C GLY A 629 27.81 11.71 -9.08
N LEU A 630 26.93 10.93 -8.43
CA LEU A 630 25.59 10.64 -8.92
C LEU A 630 24.49 11.18 -7.99
N SER A 631 24.51 10.82 -6.72
CA SER A 631 23.40 11.07 -5.79
C SER A 631 23.88 11.48 -4.38
N GLU A 632 25.02 12.13 -4.27
CA GLU A 632 25.60 12.61 -3.00
C GLU A 632 24.67 13.55 -2.23
N THR A 633 23.87 14.34 -2.95
CA THR A 633 22.91 15.29 -2.37
C THR A 633 21.58 14.62 -2.03
N ALA A 634 21.41 13.34 -2.38
CA ALA A 634 20.19 12.59 -2.09
C ALA A 634 20.24 11.96 -0.69
N ARG A 635 19.10 12.04 0.00
CA ARG A 635 18.84 11.33 1.25
C ARG A 635 17.47 10.68 1.19
N VAL A 636 17.39 9.41 1.56
CA VAL A 636 16.14 8.67 1.60
C VAL A 636 15.87 8.15 3.01
N VAL A 637 14.70 8.46 3.53
CA VAL A 637 14.25 8.10 4.88
C VAL A 637 12.99 7.27 4.78
N SER A 638 12.88 6.21 5.60
CA SER A 638 11.65 5.43 5.73
C SER A 638 11.19 5.46 7.19
N VAL A 639 9.92 5.78 7.42
CA VAL A 639 9.32 5.79 8.76
C VAL A 639 8.38 4.60 8.88
N VAL A 640 8.59 3.76 9.90
CA VAL A 640 7.74 2.63 10.27
C VAL A 640 7.35 2.78 11.71
N GLY A 641 6.06 2.69 12.03
CA GLY A 641 5.58 2.84 13.40
C GLY A 641 4.11 2.46 13.53
N ARG A 642 3.49 2.96 14.59
CA ARG A 642 2.12 2.67 14.99
C ARG A 642 1.09 2.91 13.88
N PHE A 643 1.23 4.01 13.12
CA PHE A 643 0.36 4.36 12.00
C PHE A 643 1.04 4.05 10.68
N LEU A 644 0.27 3.56 9.70
CA LEU A 644 0.78 3.36 8.37
C LEU A 644 1.00 4.71 7.68
N GLU A 645 2.24 5.04 7.35
CA GLU A 645 2.56 6.24 6.58
C GLU A 645 1.99 6.12 5.16
N HIS A 646 0.97 6.92 4.84
CA HIS A 646 0.26 6.85 3.57
C HIS A 646 0.11 8.21 2.88
N THR A 647 0.55 9.26 3.53
CA THR A 647 0.56 10.63 3.02
C THR A 647 1.46 10.78 1.79
N ARG A 648 1.05 11.60 0.81
CA ARG A 648 1.90 12.06 -0.29
C ARG A 648 1.97 13.57 -0.27
N ILE A 649 3.22 14.08 -0.21
CA ILE A 649 3.54 15.52 -0.26
C ILE A 649 4.68 15.69 -1.25
N PHE A 650 4.56 16.65 -2.16
CA PHE A 650 5.61 17.02 -3.09
C PHE A 650 5.94 18.49 -2.88
N TYR A 651 7.19 18.78 -2.58
CA TYR A 651 7.71 20.11 -2.31
C TYR A 651 8.85 20.46 -3.25
N PHE A 652 8.82 21.69 -3.73
CA PHE A 652 9.87 22.32 -4.52
C PHE A 652 10.16 23.70 -3.96
N GLN A 653 11.47 24.04 -3.80
CA GLN A 653 11.89 25.35 -3.30
C GLN A 653 11.69 26.44 -4.32
N ASN A 654 11.84 26.14 -5.60
CA ASN A 654 11.49 27.00 -6.73
C ASN A 654 12.11 28.41 -6.66
N GLY A 655 13.40 28.52 -6.23
CA GLY A 655 14.07 29.82 -6.09
C GLY A 655 13.46 30.72 -5.02
N GLY A 656 12.87 30.15 -3.96
CA GLY A 656 12.22 30.86 -2.85
C GLY A 656 10.72 31.04 -3.00
N GLU A 657 10.15 30.74 -4.17
CA GLU A 657 8.69 30.68 -4.39
C GLU A 657 8.14 29.30 -4.10
N GLU A 658 8.25 28.85 -2.85
CA GLU A 658 7.95 27.48 -2.41
C GLU A 658 6.62 26.96 -2.94
N GLU A 659 6.62 25.73 -3.45
CA GLU A 659 5.44 25.02 -3.91
C GLU A 659 5.22 23.74 -3.11
N TYR A 660 3.99 23.51 -2.66
CA TYR A 660 3.55 22.32 -1.96
C TYR A 660 2.37 21.69 -2.68
N TYR A 661 2.42 20.38 -2.85
CA TYR A 661 1.36 19.58 -3.46
C TYR A 661 1.03 18.40 -2.57
N ILE A 662 -0.25 18.02 -2.53
CA ILE A 662 -0.72 16.77 -1.91
C ILE A 662 -1.60 16.00 -2.89
N GLY A 663 -1.66 14.67 -2.77
CA GLY A 663 -2.51 13.89 -3.66
C GLY A 663 -2.49 12.39 -3.45
N SER A 664 -3.14 11.68 -4.37
CA SER A 664 -3.35 10.24 -4.27
C SER A 664 -2.23 9.39 -4.89
N ALA A 665 -1.37 10.00 -5.72
CA ALA A 665 -0.36 9.29 -6.51
C ALA A 665 0.91 8.98 -5.74
N ASP A 666 1.41 7.75 -5.89
CA ASP A 666 2.82 7.42 -5.67
C ASP A 666 3.60 7.58 -6.97
N MET A 667 4.91 7.72 -6.90
CA MET A 667 5.79 7.81 -8.07
C MET A 667 6.08 6.40 -8.62
N MET A 668 5.03 5.74 -9.08
CA MET A 668 5.08 4.43 -9.71
C MET A 668 4.50 4.49 -11.13
N LYS A 669 5.08 3.76 -12.07
CA LYS A 669 4.61 3.72 -13.47
C LYS A 669 3.09 3.51 -13.56
N ARG A 670 2.55 2.53 -12.82
CA ARG A 670 1.11 2.24 -12.80
C ARG A 670 0.26 3.42 -12.29
N ASN A 671 0.76 4.22 -11.33
CA ASN A 671 0.04 5.38 -10.81
C ASN A 671 0.04 6.54 -11.81
N LEU A 672 1.15 6.70 -12.54
CA LEU A 672 1.35 7.81 -13.44
C LEU A 672 0.78 7.58 -14.85
N GLU A 673 0.67 6.30 -15.29
CA GLU A 673 0.31 5.95 -16.67
C GLU A 673 -0.99 5.12 -16.80
N SER A 674 -1.37 4.33 -15.76
CA SER A 674 -2.49 3.38 -15.85
C SER A 674 -3.59 3.62 -14.80
N ARG A 675 -3.54 4.76 -14.11
CA ARG A 675 -4.54 5.14 -13.11
C ARG A 675 -5.00 6.56 -13.29
N VAL A 676 -6.21 6.83 -12.78
CA VAL A 676 -6.66 8.20 -12.57
C VAL A 676 -6.29 8.62 -11.15
N GLU A 677 -5.32 9.50 -11.03
CA GLU A 677 -4.81 10.08 -9.78
C GLU A 677 -4.95 11.60 -9.82
N VAL A 678 -5.04 12.23 -8.66
CA VAL A 678 -5.10 13.68 -8.53
C VAL A 678 -4.08 14.17 -7.53
N VAL A 679 -3.35 15.19 -7.92
CA VAL A 679 -2.42 15.96 -7.08
C VAL A 679 -2.84 17.43 -7.18
N THR A 680 -2.97 18.12 -6.04
CA THR A 680 -3.44 19.50 -5.95
C THR A 680 -2.43 20.38 -5.23
N PRO A 681 -2.22 21.64 -5.66
CA PRO A 681 -1.38 22.58 -4.94
C PRO A 681 -2.01 23.01 -3.61
N VAL A 682 -1.17 23.31 -2.64
CA VAL A 682 -1.55 23.93 -1.36
C VAL A 682 -0.94 25.32 -1.32
N GLU A 683 -1.76 26.33 -1.62
CA GLU A 683 -1.28 27.71 -1.80
C GLU A 683 -1.39 28.57 -0.54
N ASN A 684 -2.27 28.19 0.40
CA ASN A 684 -2.46 28.94 1.63
C ASN A 684 -1.21 28.89 2.52
N PRO A 685 -0.64 30.02 2.96
CA PRO A 685 0.62 30.07 3.70
C PRO A 685 0.58 29.30 5.04
N ASP A 686 -0.53 29.37 5.79
CA ASP A 686 -0.66 28.66 7.07
C ASP A 686 -0.64 27.14 6.84
N LEU A 687 -1.29 26.65 5.76
CA LEU A 687 -1.32 25.24 5.42
C LEU A 687 0.04 24.74 4.87
N ARG A 688 0.80 25.62 4.17
CA ARG A 688 2.17 25.31 3.76
C ARG A 688 3.08 25.11 4.98
N GLN A 689 2.93 25.95 6.00
CA GLN A 689 3.67 25.79 7.29
C GLN A 689 3.35 24.46 7.97
N ASP A 690 2.09 24.00 7.90
CA ASP A 690 1.69 22.69 8.42
C ASP A 690 2.38 21.55 7.67
N LEU A 691 2.42 21.61 6.35
CA LEU A 691 3.12 20.62 5.52
C LEU A 691 4.63 20.64 5.75
N ARG A 692 5.23 21.84 5.87
CA ARG A 692 6.65 22.01 6.21
C ARG A 692 6.97 21.32 7.54
N MET A 693 6.19 21.62 8.58
CA MET A 693 6.35 21.02 9.90
C MET A 693 6.26 19.49 9.85
N MET A 694 5.33 18.92 9.07
CA MET A 694 5.21 17.47 8.93
C MET A 694 6.44 16.83 8.29
N LEU A 695 6.96 17.44 7.21
CA LEU A 695 8.18 16.97 6.56
C LEU A 695 9.38 17.05 7.51
N ASP A 696 9.55 18.18 8.20
CA ASP A 696 10.67 18.40 9.12
C ASP A 696 10.64 17.44 10.32
N VAL A 697 9.47 17.21 10.92
CA VAL A 697 9.29 16.26 12.03
C VAL A 697 9.66 14.82 11.61
N GLN A 698 9.28 14.41 10.41
CA GLN A 698 9.60 13.06 9.93
C GLN A 698 11.06 12.91 9.49
N LEU A 699 11.64 13.93 8.86
CA LEU A 699 13.08 13.94 8.53
C LEU A 699 13.95 13.98 9.78
N ALA A 700 13.44 14.52 10.87
CA ALA A 700 14.13 14.59 12.16
C ALA A 700 13.92 13.36 13.07
N ASP A 701 13.01 12.46 12.72
CA ASP A 701 12.68 11.26 13.53
C ASP A 701 13.92 10.41 13.79
N ARG A 702 14.13 10.04 15.07
CA ARG A 702 15.25 9.17 15.52
C ARG A 702 14.76 7.90 16.22
N ARG A 703 13.44 7.68 16.31
CA ARG A 703 12.86 6.52 16.95
C ARG A 703 12.37 5.49 15.92
N SER A 704 11.67 5.98 14.89
CA SER A 704 10.94 5.16 13.92
C SER A 704 11.52 5.27 12.51
N ALA A 705 12.51 6.13 12.29
CA ALA A 705 13.11 6.38 10.98
C ALA A 705 14.30 5.49 10.68
N TRP A 706 14.43 5.16 9.41
CA TRP A 706 15.51 4.38 8.82
C TRP A 706 16.12 5.15 7.66
N ASP A 707 17.44 5.27 7.61
CA ASP A 707 18.16 5.81 6.45
C ASP A 707 18.47 4.69 5.45
N LEU A 708 18.20 4.94 4.17
CA LEU A 708 18.61 4.07 3.06
C LEU A 708 20.09 4.32 2.75
N ASN A 709 20.87 3.25 2.69
CA ASN A 709 22.29 3.28 2.36
C ASN A 709 22.52 3.11 0.84
N PRO A 710 23.72 3.50 0.32
CA PRO A 710 24.07 3.34 -1.10
C PRO A 710 23.95 1.91 -1.64
N ASP A 711 24.13 0.90 -0.80
CA ASP A 711 24.04 -0.52 -1.13
C ASP A 711 22.60 -1.06 -1.15
N GLY A 712 21.60 -0.23 -0.80
CA GLY A 712 20.18 -0.62 -0.70
C GLY A 712 19.78 -1.20 0.66
N SER A 713 20.69 -1.30 1.61
CA SER A 713 20.39 -1.65 3.00
C SER A 713 19.78 -0.46 3.76
N TYR A 714 19.17 -0.72 4.92
CA TYR A 714 18.58 0.32 5.76
C TYR A 714 19.18 0.27 7.17
N THR A 715 19.53 1.44 7.69
CA THR A 715 20.03 1.61 9.06
C THR A 715 18.99 2.37 9.90
N GLN A 716 18.55 1.77 11.01
CA GLN A 716 17.64 2.44 11.96
C GLN A 716 18.39 3.55 12.69
N ARG A 717 17.78 4.71 12.75
CA ARG A 717 18.27 5.82 13.59
C ARG A 717 18.02 5.51 15.06
N LYS A 718 18.95 5.91 15.90
CA LYS A 718 18.82 5.80 17.35
C LYS A 718 19.02 7.18 17.98
N PRO A 719 18.19 7.57 18.97
CA PRO A 719 18.45 8.79 19.71
C PRO A 719 19.75 8.67 20.49
N GLY A 720 20.58 9.71 20.45
CA GLY A 720 21.76 9.85 21.32
C GLY A 720 21.37 10.28 22.73
N GLU A 721 22.34 10.32 23.64
CA GLU A 721 22.15 10.83 25.02
C GLU A 721 21.55 12.25 25.00
N GLY A 722 20.48 12.49 25.76
CA GLY A 722 19.79 13.77 25.87
C GLY A 722 18.95 14.18 24.66
N GLN A 723 18.79 13.31 23.65
CA GLN A 723 17.95 13.57 22.49
C GLN A 723 16.52 13.09 22.69
N GLU A 724 15.60 13.62 21.86
CA GLU A 724 14.19 13.25 21.88
C GLU A 724 14.02 11.74 21.59
N THR A 725 13.34 11.03 22.48
CA THR A 725 13.07 9.59 22.35
C THR A 725 11.74 9.29 21.66
N HIS A 726 10.91 10.33 21.44
CA HIS A 726 9.62 10.18 20.79
C HIS A 726 9.76 10.17 19.25
N GLY A 727 9.00 9.30 18.59
CA GLY A 727 8.92 9.26 17.15
C GLY A 727 8.09 10.41 16.57
N SER A 728 8.17 10.56 15.25
CA SER A 728 7.42 11.59 14.53
C SER A 728 5.90 11.49 14.73
N GLN A 729 5.37 10.27 14.83
CA GLN A 729 3.92 10.05 15.00
C GLN A 729 3.43 10.50 16.38
N GLU A 730 4.17 10.24 17.45
CA GLU A 730 3.85 10.74 18.79
C GLU A 730 3.97 12.27 18.87
N THR A 731 4.98 12.83 18.21
CA THR A 731 5.15 14.28 18.07
C THR A 731 3.94 14.91 17.39
N LEU A 732 3.47 14.31 16.28
CA LEU A 732 2.30 14.81 15.55
C LEU A 732 0.98 14.67 16.36
N ILE A 733 0.82 13.62 17.17
CA ILE A 733 -0.29 13.51 18.14
C ILE A 733 -0.25 14.71 19.10
N THR A 734 0.91 14.96 19.71
CA THR A 734 1.10 16.06 20.68
C THR A 734 0.85 17.42 20.04
N VAL A 735 1.30 17.63 18.79
CA VAL A 735 1.04 18.85 18.02
C VAL A 735 -0.46 19.06 17.83
N ALA A 736 -1.18 18.01 17.38
CA ALA A 736 -2.61 18.10 17.15
C ALA A 736 -3.37 18.44 18.45
N GLU A 737 -3.10 17.73 19.56
CA GLU A 737 -3.71 17.97 20.87
C GLU A 737 -3.42 19.40 21.39
N THR A 738 -2.19 19.87 21.19
CA THR A 738 -1.78 21.23 21.59
C THR A 738 -2.50 22.30 20.79
N ARG A 739 -2.65 22.11 19.47
CA ARG A 739 -3.38 23.04 18.59
C ARG A 739 -4.86 23.13 18.96
N LEU A 740 -5.51 21.99 19.24
CA LEU A 740 -6.89 21.98 19.70
C LEU A 740 -7.03 22.71 21.03
N SER A 741 -6.17 22.38 22.01
CA SER A 741 -6.18 23.01 23.34
C SER A 741 -5.98 24.53 23.24
N ALA A 742 -5.08 24.99 22.39
CA ALA A 742 -4.85 26.41 22.15
C ALA A 742 -6.08 27.08 21.51
N ALA A 743 -6.72 26.42 20.53
CA ALA A 743 -7.93 26.95 19.88
C ALA A 743 -9.12 27.06 20.86
N LEU A 744 -9.27 26.11 21.78
CA LEU A 744 -10.31 26.12 22.80
C LEU A 744 -10.08 27.21 23.85
N LYS A 745 -8.84 27.38 24.33
CA LYS A 745 -8.47 28.47 25.29
C LYS A 745 -8.62 29.85 24.66
N HIS A 746 -8.42 29.98 23.37
CA HIS A 746 -8.54 31.23 22.64
C HIS A 746 -9.97 31.83 22.64
N LYS A 747 -11.00 30.99 22.76
CA LYS A 747 -12.39 31.48 22.98
C LYS A 747 -12.57 32.17 24.31
N GLN A 748 -11.68 32.01 25.29
CA GLN A 748 -11.72 32.61 26.60
C GLN A 748 -10.87 33.90 26.76
N GLY A 749 -10.30 34.41 25.70
CA GLY A 749 -9.66 35.74 25.61
C GLY A 749 -8.24 35.85 26.21
N ARG A 750 -7.30 36.35 25.44
CA ARG A 750 -5.99 36.96 25.82
C ARG A 750 -4.70 36.11 25.90
N ILE A 751 -4.58 34.85 25.48
CA ILE A 751 -3.31 34.11 25.67
C ILE A 751 -2.57 33.74 24.34
N ARG A 752 -2.96 34.32 23.22
CA ARG A 752 -2.52 33.94 21.85
C ARG A 752 -1.01 33.97 21.56
N ARG A 753 -0.24 34.91 22.12
CA ARG A 753 1.14 35.16 21.66
C ARG A 753 2.24 34.34 22.33
N LYS A 754 2.08 33.87 23.58
CA LYS A 754 3.15 33.22 24.33
C LYS A 754 3.34 31.73 24.03
N LEU A 755 2.29 30.99 23.67
CA LEU A 755 2.37 29.54 23.42
C LEU A 755 2.87 29.20 22.04
N VAL A 756 2.43 29.92 21.00
CA VAL A 756 2.92 29.75 19.63
C VAL A 756 4.42 30.07 19.55
N SER A 757 4.88 31.13 20.22
CA SER A 757 6.30 31.50 20.23
C SER A 757 7.18 30.51 21.02
N ARG A 758 6.66 29.91 22.12
CA ARG A 758 7.39 28.84 22.83
C ARG A 758 7.45 27.55 22.02
N PHE A 759 6.39 27.21 21.31
CA PHE A 759 6.34 26.02 20.46
C PHE A 759 7.24 26.18 19.23
N GLN A 760 7.20 27.32 18.55
CA GLN A 760 8.13 27.65 17.46
C GLN A 760 9.59 27.68 17.93
N LYS A 761 9.83 28.14 19.18
CA LYS A 761 11.17 28.13 19.77
C LYS A 761 11.65 26.70 20.08
N ARG A 762 10.75 25.82 20.54
CA ARG A 762 11.05 24.39 20.80
C ARG A 762 11.25 23.60 19.50
N LEU A 763 10.45 23.87 18.46
CA LEU A 763 10.68 23.35 17.10
C LEU A 763 12.01 23.84 16.50
N LYS A 764 12.32 25.13 16.65
CA LYS A 764 13.63 25.66 16.25
C LYS A 764 14.79 25.03 17.01
N THR A 765 14.61 24.72 18.30
CA THR A 765 15.65 24.03 19.10
C THR A 765 15.84 22.59 18.65
N ILE A 766 14.74 21.89 18.30
CA ILE A 766 14.80 20.53 17.73
C ILE A 766 15.48 20.56 16.34
N VAL A 767 15.10 21.49 15.50
CA VAL A 767 15.65 21.62 14.13
C VAL A 767 17.09 22.16 14.15
N ASN A 768 17.42 23.15 15.01
CA ASN A 768 18.78 23.71 15.09
C ASN A 768 19.76 22.78 15.82
N GLY A 769 19.31 21.96 16.80
CA GLY A 769 20.13 20.89 17.40
C GLY A 769 20.49 19.77 16.40
N LEU A 770 19.86 19.76 15.23
CA LEU A 770 20.12 18.85 14.12
C LEU A 770 21.10 19.41 13.08
N GLY A 771 21.32 20.74 13.10
CA GLY A 771 22.26 21.42 12.19
C GLY A 771 23.70 21.44 12.68
N GLU A 772 23.94 21.27 13.96
CA GLU A 772 25.29 21.41 14.57
C GLU A 772 26.11 20.10 14.66
N ASN A 773 25.53 18.95 14.33
CA ASN A 773 26.23 17.67 14.27
C ASN A 773 26.22 17.11 12.83
N ARG A 774 26.88 17.81 11.90
CA ARG A 774 27.32 17.22 10.63
C ARG A 774 28.84 17.08 10.68
N PRO A 775 29.39 15.84 10.46
CA PRO A 775 30.80 15.68 10.09
C PRO A 775 31.09 16.30 8.73
#